data_554ab305352e9288c4cb07ba958339b0
#
_entry.id   554ab305352e9288c4cb07ba958339b0
#
_cell.length_a   1.000
_cell.length_b   1.000
_cell.length_c   1.000
_cell.angle_alpha   90.00
_cell.angle_beta   90.00
_cell.angle_gamma   90.00
#
_symmetry.space_group_name_H-M   'P 1'
#
loop_
_entity.id
_entity.type
_entity.pdbx_description
1 polymer ?
#
loop_
_entity_poly.entity_id
_entity_poly.type
_entity_poly.pdbx_seq_one_letter_code
_entity_poly.pdbx_strand_id
1 'polypeptide(L)'
;MTPSPSGMDTSPTPHAATPISSALRAVPHKVPVLFAAMGLVAIAYVVLPVIALASRVPWGDFASIAAAPSTLELLKTTVSAAAWSTAIATLLGTALALWLSQLRRGASAVRLLVYLPLAMPPVVAGLALTALIGRRGVLSPVLDFFGWEFAFAFPGVVAAHVFVTLPFVVVAVDSALRQIDSEITASARGVGISQWTILVRITLTTITPAIITGLGLAFARSLGEFGTTITFAGSMPGVTRTLPLGIYLEREISADNAYALSAILIGIAIVSLIVAGLPMLFSHPRAQRAYVLEDMDVDRLRALTQPLGNSPEITVTSNGTTTSFPAATTTAIVGMNGSGKTTLVSLIAGRLTSAQFRMHQTVDVVLLTQNPGLPKTASVEQTITMVTKNATVTHELLHAAGLAPLHHVRVSTLSNGQAAQVALVRALAAKPKALVLDEPLAAIDVASAARWRRFFHATATDRTTLMITHNALDIAGLSHNMVVLEGGRVIACGPTGDILTVPPTAFVADLAGLNRLNGTIESVDSDGYAVFTTNNQDIHGVLEITPSAAISESDGQELAGESRATAVFSPHDVQLHLTHQKQDSLRSTIRGTIYSVSADSLTQLRVCVRVGDELITVPVPASEAIYASLESLKEVECTIDPSKVRVYQH
;
A
#
# COMPACT_ATOMS: atom_id res chain seq x y z
N MET A 1 66.68 -38.50 25.97
CA MET A 1 65.33 -39.04 25.76
C MET A 1 64.35 -38.03 26.32
N THR A 2 63.84 -37.19 25.44
CA THR A 2 62.85 -36.13 25.72
C THR A 2 61.57 -36.47 24.99
N PRO A 3 60.37 -36.43 25.63
CA PRO A 3 59.11 -36.54 24.92
C PRO A 3 58.62 -35.15 24.44
N SER A 4 58.15 -35.10 23.22
CA SER A 4 57.49 -33.97 22.59
C SER A 4 56.10 -33.71 23.12
N PRO A 5 55.63 -32.44 23.18
CA PRO A 5 54.25 -32.14 23.58
C PRO A 5 53.32 -32.15 22.36
N SER A 6 52.21 -32.88 22.51
CA SER A 6 51.07 -32.90 21.62
C SER A 6 50.30 -31.55 21.65
N GLY A 7 50.14 -30.93 20.48
CA GLY A 7 49.33 -29.72 20.32
C GLY A 7 47.85 -29.99 20.57
N MET A 8 47.21 -29.21 21.44
CA MET A 8 45.77 -29.07 21.54
C MET A 8 45.29 -27.99 20.53
N ASP A 9 44.59 -28.47 19.55
CA ASP A 9 43.88 -27.63 18.58
C ASP A 9 42.55 -27.19 19.24
N THR A 10 42.48 -25.91 19.68
CA THR A 10 41.26 -25.30 20.19
C THR A 10 40.71 -24.33 19.19
N SER A 11 40.00 -24.88 18.19
CA SER A 11 39.09 -24.07 17.36
C SER A 11 37.86 -23.68 18.21
N PRO A 12 37.48 -22.38 18.30
CA PRO A 12 36.28 -21.98 19.03
C PRO A 12 35.04 -22.38 18.24
N THR A 13 34.20 -23.21 18.82
CA THR A 13 32.86 -23.49 18.38
C THR A 13 32.06 -22.18 18.24
N PRO A 14 31.32 -21.94 17.15
CA PRO A 14 30.47 -20.76 17.03
C PRO A 14 29.31 -20.89 18.03
N HIS A 15 29.29 -20.00 19.01
CA HIS A 15 28.13 -19.79 19.87
C HIS A 15 26.91 -19.45 19.01
N ALA A 16 25.93 -20.33 19.00
CA ALA A 16 24.61 -20.06 18.45
C ALA A 16 24.01 -18.85 19.18
N ALA A 17 23.93 -17.73 18.49
CA ALA A 17 23.24 -16.55 18.96
C ALA A 17 21.77 -16.88 19.16
N THR A 18 21.32 -16.94 20.40
CA THR A 18 19.91 -17.03 20.77
C THR A 18 19.17 -15.84 20.19
N PRO A 19 18.06 -16.03 19.46
CA PRO A 19 17.33 -14.91 18.89
C PRO A 19 16.69 -14.06 19.99
N ILE A 20 17.09 -12.81 20.10
CA ILE A 20 16.59 -11.80 21.05
C ILE A 20 15.11 -11.44 20.79
N SER A 21 14.49 -11.98 19.73
CA SER A 21 13.18 -11.56 19.26
C SER A 21 11.97 -12.06 20.08
N SER A 22 12.14 -12.93 21.08
CA SER A 22 11.02 -13.47 21.86
C SER A 22 10.61 -12.65 23.09
N ALA A 23 11.33 -11.57 23.42
CA ALA A 23 11.15 -10.80 24.66
C ALA A 23 10.61 -9.37 24.49
N LEU A 24 10.46 -8.88 23.27
CA LEU A 24 9.91 -7.53 23.03
C LEU A 24 8.38 -7.59 22.99
N ARG A 25 7.74 -7.57 24.18
CA ARG A 25 6.30 -7.23 24.28
C ARG A 25 6.18 -5.71 24.24
N ALA A 26 5.36 -5.20 23.32
CA ALA A 26 4.97 -3.80 23.34
C ALA A 26 4.43 -3.46 24.73
N VAL A 27 4.94 -2.39 25.35
CA VAL A 27 4.44 -1.92 26.63
C VAL A 27 2.98 -1.52 26.43
N PRO A 28 2.00 -2.16 27.09
CA PRO A 28 0.61 -1.82 26.91
C PRO A 28 0.40 -0.39 27.40
N HIS A 29 -0.14 0.48 26.52
CA HIS A 29 -0.58 1.80 26.93
C HIS A 29 -1.62 1.65 28.04
N LYS A 30 -1.29 2.11 29.25
CA LYS A 30 -2.24 2.10 30.38
C LYS A 30 -3.37 3.08 30.08
N VAL A 31 -4.57 2.54 29.89
CA VAL A 31 -5.78 3.36 29.79
C VAL A 31 -5.99 4.07 31.14
N PRO A 32 -6.32 5.38 31.16
CA PRO A 32 -6.63 6.08 32.40
C PRO A 32 -7.69 5.33 33.21
N VAL A 33 -7.51 5.27 34.54
CA VAL A 33 -8.35 4.48 35.46
C VAL A 33 -9.85 4.83 35.32
N LEU A 34 -10.17 6.10 35.05
CA LEU A 34 -11.54 6.55 34.82
C LEU A 34 -12.21 5.79 33.66
N PHE A 35 -11.53 5.65 32.52
CA PHE A 35 -12.09 4.94 31.36
C PHE A 35 -12.21 3.43 31.63
N ALA A 36 -11.28 2.85 32.37
CA ALA A 36 -11.38 1.45 32.79
C ALA A 36 -12.57 1.23 33.73
N ALA A 37 -12.79 2.12 34.70
CA ALA A 37 -13.96 2.07 35.60
C ALA A 37 -15.27 2.23 34.82
N MET A 38 -15.36 3.19 33.89
CA MET A 38 -16.53 3.34 33.02
C MET A 38 -16.78 2.08 32.17
N GLY A 39 -15.72 1.45 31.66
CA GLY A 39 -15.82 0.18 30.93
C GLY A 39 -16.36 -0.96 31.79
N LEU A 40 -15.94 -1.08 33.04
CA LEU A 40 -16.47 -2.07 33.99
C LEU A 40 -17.94 -1.83 34.28
N VAL A 41 -18.36 -0.57 34.48
CA VAL A 41 -19.79 -0.21 34.68
C VAL A 41 -20.60 -0.58 33.43
N ALA A 42 -20.10 -0.31 32.23
CA ALA A 42 -20.77 -0.68 30.99
C ALA A 42 -20.92 -2.20 30.83
N ILE A 43 -19.87 -2.97 31.16
CA ILE A 43 -19.94 -4.45 31.15
C ILE A 43 -20.96 -4.93 32.18
N ALA A 44 -20.93 -4.39 33.40
CA ALA A 44 -21.91 -4.75 34.44
C ALA A 44 -23.33 -4.46 34.00
N TYR A 45 -23.60 -3.31 33.37
CA TYR A 45 -24.93 -2.93 32.86
C TYR A 45 -25.44 -3.91 31.79
N VAL A 46 -24.56 -4.49 30.97
CA VAL A 46 -24.95 -5.49 29.95
C VAL A 46 -25.12 -6.89 30.56
N VAL A 47 -24.25 -7.28 31.49
CA VAL A 47 -24.19 -8.65 32.00
C VAL A 47 -25.22 -8.89 33.15
N LEU A 48 -25.41 -7.90 34.04
CA LEU A 48 -26.30 -8.07 35.21
C LEU A 48 -27.75 -8.43 34.85
N PRO A 49 -28.41 -7.83 33.81
CA PRO A 49 -29.75 -8.25 33.41
C PRO A 49 -29.83 -9.71 32.95
N VAL A 50 -28.79 -10.20 32.28
CA VAL A 50 -28.71 -11.60 31.81
C VAL A 50 -28.56 -12.55 33.02
N ILE A 51 -27.73 -12.19 34.00
CA ILE A 51 -27.60 -12.96 35.26
C ILE A 51 -28.92 -12.95 36.05
N ALA A 52 -29.59 -11.78 36.14
CA ALA A 52 -30.87 -11.66 36.81
C ALA A 52 -31.95 -12.50 36.14
N LEU A 53 -31.99 -12.56 34.81
CA LEU A 53 -32.87 -13.45 34.07
C LEU A 53 -32.53 -14.92 34.37
N ALA A 54 -31.28 -15.30 34.32
CA ALA A 54 -30.83 -16.67 34.60
C ALA A 54 -31.22 -17.13 36.04
N SER A 55 -31.23 -16.21 37.02
CA SER A 55 -31.64 -16.52 38.39
C SER A 55 -33.16 -16.77 38.54
N ARG A 56 -33.96 -16.36 37.55
CA ARG A 56 -35.43 -16.57 37.52
C ARG A 56 -35.84 -17.83 36.75
N VAL A 57 -34.91 -18.50 36.08
CA VAL A 57 -35.19 -19.72 35.31
C VAL A 57 -35.50 -20.87 36.28
N PRO A 58 -36.61 -21.60 36.06
CA PRO A 58 -36.98 -22.80 36.84
C PRO A 58 -36.05 -23.98 36.39
N TRP A 59 -34.82 -24.01 36.86
CA TRP A 59 -33.80 -24.99 36.43
C TRP A 59 -34.22 -26.45 36.71
N GLY A 60 -35.09 -26.68 37.71
CA GLY A 60 -35.64 -28.01 38.00
C GLY A 60 -36.52 -28.57 36.87
N ASP A 61 -37.32 -27.70 36.24
CA ASP A 61 -38.24 -28.06 35.18
C ASP A 61 -37.72 -27.68 33.77
N PHE A 62 -36.55 -27.11 33.71
CA PHE A 62 -35.97 -26.62 32.46
C PHE A 62 -35.90 -27.67 31.35
N ALA A 63 -35.47 -28.89 31.70
CA ALA A 63 -35.34 -29.97 30.72
C ALA A 63 -36.72 -30.40 30.15
N SER A 64 -37.77 -30.44 30.99
CA SER A 64 -39.11 -30.78 30.55
C SER A 64 -39.75 -29.71 29.68
N ILE A 65 -39.50 -28.42 30.01
CA ILE A 65 -39.96 -27.28 29.20
C ILE A 65 -39.23 -27.24 27.86
N ALA A 66 -37.92 -27.47 27.87
CA ALA A 66 -37.11 -27.48 26.65
C ALA A 66 -37.48 -28.63 25.69
N ALA A 67 -37.83 -29.80 26.24
CA ALA A 67 -38.23 -30.96 25.46
C ALA A 67 -39.74 -30.96 25.06
N ALA A 68 -40.51 -29.98 25.52
CA ALA A 68 -41.95 -29.92 25.18
C ALA A 68 -42.13 -29.76 23.66
N PRO A 69 -43.12 -30.46 23.05
CA PRO A 69 -43.36 -30.38 21.61
C PRO A 69 -43.60 -28.94 21.12
N SER A 70 -44.30 -28.12 21.92
CA SER A 70 -44.56 -26.71 21.63
C SER A 70 -43.26 -25.90 21.58
N THR A 71 -42.31 -26.14 22.52
CA THR A 71 -40.99 -25.48 22.54
C THR A 71 -40.16 -25.88 21.33
N LEU A 72 -40.14 -27.17 20.97
CA LEU A 72 -39.40 -27.66 19.80
C LEU A 72 -39.95 -27.08 18.49
N GLU A 73 -41.26 -26.89 18.39
CA GLU A 73 -41.90 -26.26 17.23
C GLU A 73 -41.50 -24.78 17.10
N LEU A 74 -41.53 -24.01 18.20
CA LEU A 74 -41.07 -22.62 18.26
C LEU A 74 -39.60 -22.52 17.89
N LEU A 75 -38.77 -23.41 18.41
CA LEU A 75 -37.35 -23.46 18.15
C LEU A 75 -37.04 -23.77 16.68
N LYS A 76 -37.72 -24.78 16.10
CA LYS A 76 -37.61 -25.15 14.68
C LYS A 76 -37.94 -23.96 13.78
N THR A 77 -39.06 -23.28 14.00
CA THR A 77 -39.48 -22.11 13.22
C THR A 77 -38.47 -20.97 13.34
N THR A 78 -37.98 -20.67 14.56
CA THR A 78 -37.03 -19.60 14.82
C THR A 78 -35.69 -19.87 14.16
N VAL A 79 -35.10 -21.05 14.38
CA VAL A 79 -33.79 -21.39 13.85
C VAL A 79 -33.83 -21.51 12.31
N SER A 80 -34.91 -22.10 11.76
CA SER A 80 -35.07 -22.17 10.31
C SER A 80 -35.23 -20.79 9.67
N ALA A 81 -36.04 -19.91 10.26
CA ALA A 81 -36.21 -18.53 9.78
C ALA A 81 -34.89 -17.76 9.87
N ALA A 82 -34.17 -17.88 11.00
CA ALA A 82 -32.85 -17.26 11.16
C ALA A 82 -31.81 -17.79 10.15
N ALA A 83 -31.78 -19.10 9.91
CA ALA A 83 -30.84 -19.69 8.95
C ALA A 83 -31.11 -19.21 7.51
N TRP A 84 -32.36 -19.29 7.04
CA TRP A 84 -32.71 -18.84 5.70
C TRP A 84 -32.54 -17.34 5.52
N SER A 85 -33.01 -16.54 6.47
CA SER A 85 -32.87 -15.08 6.37
C SER A 85 -31.40 -14.65 6.37
N THR A 86 -30.58 -15.27 7.22
CA THR A 86 -29.14 -14.98 7.28
C THR A 86 -28.43 -15.39 6.00
N ALA A 87 -28.75 -16.56 5.43
CA ALA A 87 -28.16 -16.99 4.16
C ALA A 87 -28.49 -16.02 3.03
N ILE A 88 -29.78 -15.62 2.90
CA ILE A 88 -30.23 -14.66 1.89
C ILE A 88 -29.62 -13.27 2.13
N ALA A 89 -29.64 -12.78 3.39
CA ALA A 89 -29.06 -11.49 3.73
C ALA A 89 -27.55 -11.46 3.49
N THR A 90 -26.83 -12.57 3.75
CA THR A 90 -25.39 -12.67 3.48
C THR A 90 -25.10 -12.63 1.98
N LEU A 91 -25.83 -13.37 1.18
CA LEU A 91 -25.68 -13.37 -0.28
C LEU A 91 -25.96 -11.99 -0.87
N LEU A 92 -27.16 -11.45 -0.60
CA LEU A 92 -27.60 -10.15 -1.14
C LEU A 92 -26.77 -8.99 -0.56
N GLY A 93 -26.48 -9.01 0.73
CA GLY A 93 -25.72 -7.98 1.41
C GLY A 93 -24.27 -7.92 0.95
N THR A 94 -23.63 -9.07 0.72
CA THR A 94 -22.27 -9.13 0.15
C THR A 94 -22.25 -8.63 -1.29
N ALA A 95 -23.22 -9.05 -2.12
CA ALA A 95 -23.34 -8.58 -3.49
C ALA A 95 -23.57 -7.06 -3.55
N LEU A 96 -24.44 -6.53 -2.69
CA LEU A 96 -24.72 -5.11 -2.58
C LEU A 96 -23.50 -4.31 -2.12
N ALA A 97 -22.77 -4.78 -1.12
CA ALA A 97 -21.54 -4.12 -0.65
C ALA A 97 -20.44 -4.09 -1.73
N LEU A 98 -20.28 -5.19 -2.48
CA LEU A 98 -19.37 -5.25 -3.63
C LEU A 98 -19.78 -4.26 -4.72
N TRP A 99 -21.07 -4.14 -5.03
CA TRP A 99 -21.55 -3.16 -5.99
C TRP A 99 -21.35 -1.73 -5.49
N LEU A 100 -21.64 -1.43 -4.21
CA LEU A 100 -21.43 -0.13 -3.58
C LEU A 100 -19.95 0.31 -3.63
N SER A 101 -19.01 -0.63 -3.51
CA SER A 101 -17.58 -0.33 -3.58
C SER A 101 -17.12 0.16 -4.96
N GLN A 102 -17.88 -0.11 -6.01
CA GLN A 102 -17.58 0.29 -7.39
C GLN A 102 -18.25 1.61 -7.79
N LEU A 103 -19.22 2.10 -7.03
CA LEU A 103 -19.91 3.35 -7.33
C LEU A 103 -19.02 4.57 -7.09
N ARG A 104 -18.75 5.33 -8.15
CA ARG A 104 -17.98 6.59 -8.07
C ARG A 104 -18.79 7.76 -7.51
N ARG A 105 -20.11 7.81 -7.77
CA ARG A 105 -21.03 8.86 -7.30
C ARG A 105 -22.28 8.21 -6.72
N GLY A 106 -22.87 8.83 -5.69
CA GLY A 106 -24.11 8.37 -5.07
C GLY A 106 -23.97 7.22 -4.08
N ALA A 107 -22.78 6.61 -3.90
CA ALA A 107 -22.58 5.50 -2.95
C ALA A 107 -23.04 5.83 -1.52
N SER A 108 -22.83 7.06 -1.04
CA SER A 108 -23.25 7.49 0.30
C SER A 108 -24.77 7.53 0.44
N ALA A 109 -25.50 8.00 -0.59
CA ALA A 109 -26.94 8.03 -0.58
C ALA A 109 -27.54 6.62 -0.56
N VAL A 110 -26.99 5.70 -1.39
CA VAL A 110 -27.44 4.29 -1.38
C VAL A 110 -27.13 3.62 -0.03
N ARG A 111 -25.99 3.91 0.59
CA ARG A 111 -25.68 3.41 1.95
C ARG A 111 -26.71 3.86 2.98
N LEU A 112 -27.09 5.15 2.96
CA LEU A 112 -28.14 5.66 3.85
C LEU A 112 -29.46 4.94 3.65
N LEU A 113 -29.86 4.66 2.39
CA LEU A 113 -31.07 3.88 2.09
C LEU A 113 -30.97 2.44 2.63
N VAL A 114 -29.83 1.79 2.47
CA VAL A 114 -29.60 0.43 2.99
C VAL A 114 -29.65 0.39 4.53
N TYR A 115 -29.26 1.48 5.19
CA TYR A 115 -29.29 1.55 6.67
C TYR A 115 -30.65 1.99 7.21
N LEU A 116 -31.60 2.39 6.35
CA LEU A 116 -32.94 2.79 6.76
C LEU A 116 -33.65 1.77 7.67
N PRO A 117 -33.60 0.44 7.40
CA PRO A 117 -34.23 -0.54 8.28
C PRO A 117 -33.70 -0.55 9.72
N LEU A 118 -32.46 -0.11 9.95
CA LEU A 118 -31.89 0.00 11.31
C LEU A 118 -32.51 1.14 12.11
N ALA A 119 -32.97 2.19 11.43
CA ALA A 119 -33.61 3.35 12.06
C ALA A 119 -35.13 3.21 12.17
N MET A 120 -35.71 2.26 11.43
CA MET A 120 -37.16 2.06 11.43
C MET A 120 -37.61 1.32 12.70
N PRO A 121 -38.69 1.78 13.39
CA PRO A 121 -39.35 1.00 14.42
C PRO A 121 -39.85 -0.34 13.83
N PRO A 122 -39.71 -1.47 14.54
CA PRO A 122 -40.08 -2.79 14.02
C PRO A 122 -41.51 -2.90 13.49
N VAL A 123 -42.47 -2.25 14.15
CA VAL A 123 -43.87 -2.20 13.70
C VAL A 123 -43.98 -1.49 12.35
N VAL A 124 -43.25 -0.37 12.15
CA VAL A 124 -43.28 0.38 10.89
C VAL A 124 -42.63 -0.44 9.76
N ALA A 125 -41.57 -1.17 10.07
CA ALA A 125 -40.93 -2.09 9.13
C ALA A 125 -41.90 -3.20 8.67
N GLY A 126 -42.67 -3.77 9.58
CA GLY A 126 -43.72 -4.77 9.26
C GLY A 126 -44.84 -4.19 8.41
N LEU A 127 -45.32 -2.97 8.72
CA LEU A 127 -46.32 -2.28 7.90
C LEU A 127 -45.79 -1.95 6.49
N ALA A 128 -44.53 -1.54 6.36
CA ALA A 128 -43.91 -1.30 5.07
C ALA A 128 -43.84 -2.58 4.21
N LEU A 129 -43.46 -3.71 4.81
CA LEU A 129 -43.52 -5.01 4.13
C LEU A 129 -44.93 -5.41 3.76
N THR A 130 -45.92 -5.17 4.64
CA THR A 130 -47.34 -5.42 4.34
C THR A 130 -47.80 -4.58 3.14
N ALA A 131 -47.43 -3.32 3.08
CA ALA A 131 -47.74 -2.45 1.94
C ALA A 131 -47.07 -2.89 0.62
N LEU A 132 -45.88 -3.53 0.69
CA LEU A 132 -45.16 -3.97 -0.49
C LEU A 132 -45.57 -5.36 -0.96
N ILE A 133 -45.46 -6.39 -0.09
CA ILE A 133 -45.62 -7.82 -0.39
C ILE A 133 -46.75 -8.50 0.39
N GLY A 134 -47.59 -7.72 1.06
CA GLY A 134 -48.80 -8.25 1.71
C GLY A 134 -49.87 -8.67 0.68
N ARG A 135 -50.92 -9.36 1.13
CA ARG A 135 -52.02 -9.84 0.25
C ARG A 135 -52.69 -8.76 -0.61
N ARG A 136 -52.64 -7.49 -0.18
CA ARG A 136 -53.11 -6.30 -0.90
C ARG A 136 -51.98 -5.29 -1.14
N GLY A 137 -50.75 -5.74 -1.11
CA GLY A 137 -49.55 -4.91 -1.32
C GLY A 137 -49.36 -4.54 -2.79
N VAL A 138 -48.48 -3.59 -3.03
CA VAL A 138 -48.16 -3.10 -4.38
C VAL A 138 -47.72 -4.23 -5.34
N LEU A 139 -47.00 -5.23 -4.83
CA LEU A 139 -46.52 -6.38 -5.61
C LEU A 139 -47.48 -7.58 -5.61
N SER A 140 -48.66 -7.50 -4.98
CA SER A 140 -49.58 -8.64 -4.93
C SER A 140 -49.96 -9.20 -6.32
N PRO A 141 -50.17 -8.40 -7.41
CA PRO A 141 -50.50 -8.98 -8.71
C PRO A 141 -49.36 -9.84 -9.28
N VAL A 142 -48.11 -9.47 -9.00
CA VAL A 142 -46.94 -10.22 -9.43
C VAL A 142 -46.75 -11.49 -8.61
N LEU A 143 -46.98 -11.39 -7.31
CA LEU A 143 -46.86 -12.53 -6.40
C LEU A 143 -47.95 -13.58 -6.66
N ASP A 144 -49.16 -13.14 -6.89
CA ASP A 144 -50.31 -14.01 -7.23
C ASP A 144 -50.07 -14.74 -8.57
N PHE A 145 -49.47 -14.05 -9.56
CA PHE A 145 -49.11 -14.68 -10.84
C PHE A 145 -48.12 -15.84 -10.68
N PHE A 146 -47.17 -15.73 -9.72
CA PHE A 146 -46.21 -16.80 -9.40
C PHE A 146 -46.71 -17.78 -8.33
N GLY A 147 -47.86 -17.55 -7.74
CA GLY A 147 -48.40 -18.36 -6.63
C GLY A 147 -47.60 -18.22 -5.33
N TRP A 148 -46.96 -17.06 -5.10
CA TRP A 148 -46.12 -16.80 -3.94
C TRP A 148 -46.90 -16.12 -2.81
N GLU A 149 -47.05 -16.79 -1.68
CA GLU A 149 -47.65 -16.22 -0.49
C GLU A 149 -46.62 -15.90 0.58
N PHE A 150 -46.52 -14.62 0.97
CA PHE A 150 -45.65 -14.16 2.06
C PHE A 150 -46.39 -13.86 3.34
N ALA A 151 -47.50 -13.12 3.28
CA ALA A 151 -48.27 -12.77 4.46
C ALA A 151 -48.86 -14.02 5.14
N PHE A 152 -48.65 -14.14 6.46
CA PHE A 152 -49.08 -15.27 7.29
C PHE A 152 -48.51 -16.63 6.90
N ALA A 153 -47.40 -16.66 6.18
CA ALA A 153 -46.68 -17.85 5.76
C ALA A 153 -45.20 -17.80 6.20
N PHE A 154 -44.53 -18.95 6.27
CA PHE A 154 -43.12 -19.03 6.65
C PHE A 154 -42.17 -18.18 5.75
N PRO A 155 -42.35 -18.10 4.42
CA PRO A 155 -41.57 -17.16 3.59
C PRO A 155 -41.70 -15.71 4.02
N GLY A 156 -42.85 -15.29 4.58
CA GLY A 156 -43.04 -13.96 5.14
C GLY A 156 -42.20 -13.71 6.38
N VAL A 157 -42.06 -14.70 7.25
CA VAL A 157 -41.14 -14.61 8.40
C VAL A 157 -39.71 -14.41 7.90
N VAL A 158 -39.28 -15.20 6.92
CA VAL A 158 -37.96 -15.09 6.32
C VAL A 158 -37.75 -13.71 5.69
N ALA A 159 -38.74 -13.20 4.92
CA ALA A 159 -38.65 -11.88 4.29
C ALA A 159 -38.52 -10.74 5.32
N ALA A 160 -39.33 -10.82 6.42
CA ALA A 160 -39.23 -9.86 7.52
C ALA A 160 -37.84 -9.85 8.17
N HIS A 161 -37.30 -11.05 8.42
CA HIS A 161 -35.97 -11.19 9.00
C HIS A 161 -34.87 -10.71 8.04
N VAL A 162 -34.95 -11.01 6.72
CA VAL A 162 -34.01 -10.51 5.71
C VAL A 162 -33.98 -8.98 5.71
N PHE A 163 -35.14 -8.34 5.70
CA PHE A 163 -35.27 -6.89 5.70
C PHE A 163 -34.51 -6.22 6.85
N VAL A 164 -34.59 -6.79 8.04
CA VAL A 164 -33.95 -6.25 9.25
C VAL A 164 -32.47 -6.63 9.35
N THR A 165 -32.06 -7.79 8.83
CA THR A 165 -30.70 -8.31 9.02
C THR A 165 -29.74 -7.94 7.89
N LEU A 166 -30.22 -7.66 6.70
CA LEU A 166 -29.41 -7.30 5.53
C LEU A 166 -28.45 -6.13 5.79
N PRO A 167 -28.84 -5.03 6.46
CA PRO A 167 -27.92 -3.93 6.77
C PRO A 167 -26.72 -4.35 7.61
N PHE A 168 -26.84 -5.31 8.52
CA PHE A 168 -25.72 -5.77 9.36
C PHE A 168 -24.62 -6.41 8.52
N VAL A 169 -24.99 -7.21 7.53
CA VAL A 169 -24.05 -7.80 6.59
C VAL A 169 -23.39 -6.72 5.73
N VAL A 170 -24.20 -5.80 5.20
CA VAL A 170 -23.67 -4.71 4.34
C VAL A 170 -22.68 -3.84 5.11
N VAL A 171 -22.99 -3.46 6.36
CA VAL A 171 -22.07 -2.66 7.20
C VAL A 171 -20.74 -3.39 7.42
N ALA A 172 -20.79 -4.67 7.79
CA ALA A 172 -19.59 -5.45 8.05
C ALA A 172 -18.72 -5.60 6.79
N VAL A 173 -19.33 -5.95 5.67
CA VAL A 173 -18.63 -6.20 4.40
C VAL A 173 -18.15 -4.90 3.76
N ASP A 174 -18.96 -3.83 3.69
CA ASP A 174 -18.57 -2.53 3.11
C ASP A 174 -17.41 -1.89 3.91
N SER A 175 -17.43 -2.02 5.25
CA SER A 175 -16.32 -1.57 6.09
C SER A 175 -15.02 -2.29 5.78
N ALA A 176 -15.07 -3.60 5.59
CA ALA A 176 -13.89 -4.39 5.23
C ALA A 176 -13.38 -4.07 3.82
N LEU A 177 -14.28 -3.90 2.84
CA LEU A 177 -13.93 -3.53 1.47
C LEU A 177 -13.21 -2.19 1.39
N ARG A 178 -13.60 -1.21 2.21
CA ARG A 178 -12.93 0.10 2.28
C ARG A 178 -11.53 0.05 2.87
N GLN A 179 -11.21 -0.96 3.65
CA GLN A 179 -9.90 -1.16 4.25
C GLN A 179 -8.93 -1.92 3.35
N ILE A 180 -9.41 -2.47 2.23
CA ILE A 180 -8.53 -3.11 1.24
C ILE A 180 -7.74 -2.01 0.53
N ASP A 181 -6.41 -2.15 0.54
CA ASP A 181 -5.53 -1.29 -0.23
C ASP A 181 -5.85 -1.43 -1.72
N SER A 182 -6.21 -0.31 -2.35
CA SER A 182 -6.53 -0.25 -3.78
C SER A 182 -5.36 -0.70 -4.66
N GLU A 183 -4.12 -0.58 -4.17
CA GLU A 183 -2.93 -1.02 -4.88
C GLU A 183 -2.92 -2.54 -5.11
N ILE A 184 -3.49 -3.34 -4.20
CA ILE A 184 -3.59 -4.81 -4.37
C ILE A 184 -4.37 -5.15 -5.66
N THR A 185 -5.50 -4.50 -5.87
CA THR A 185 -6.35 -4.75 -7.04
C THR A 185 -5.80 -4.10 -8.31
N ALA A 186 -5.22 -2.90 -8.21
CA ALA A 186 -4.61 -2.20 -9.32
C ALA A 186 -3.37 -2.94 -9.86
N SER A 187 -2.48 -3.38 -8.95
CA SER A 187 -1.29 -4.14 -9.28
C SER A 187 -1.64 -5.52 -9.90
N ALA A 188 -2.67 -6.21 -9.36
CA ALA A 188 -3.14 -7.47 -9.91
C ALA A 188 -3.69 -7.32 -11.35
N ARG A 189 -4.42 -6.25 -11.63
CA ARG A 189 -4.88 -5.92 -13.01
C ARG A 189 -3.71 -5.62 -13.92
N GLY A 190 -2.74 -4.85 -13.46
CA GLY A 190 -1.56 -4.46 -14.24
C GLY A 190 -0.71 -5.63 -14.72
N VAL A 191 -0.70 -6.76 -13.99
CA VAL A 191 -0.04 -8.00 -14.42
C VAL A 191 -0.96 -8.96 -15.17
N GLY A 192 -2.14 -8.51 -15.63
CA GLY A 192 -3.05 -9.28 -16.48
C GLY A 192 -3.94 -10.30 -15.76
N ILE A 193 -4.12 -10.21 -14.43
CA ILE A 193 -5.04 -11.09 -13.71
C ILE A 193 -6.49 -10.66 -14.00
N SER A 194 -7.35 -11.64 -14.38
CA SER A 194 -8.75 -11.38 -14.71
C SER A 194 -9.54 -10.81 -13.53
N GLN A 195 -10.53 -9.96 -13.80
CA GLN A 195 -11.39 -9.35 -12.78
C GLN A 195 -12.10 -10.41 -11.91
N TRP A 196 -12.50 -11.52 -12.51
CA TRP A 196 -13.14 -12.63 -11.79
C TRP A 196 -12.17 -13.30 -10.81
N THR A 197 -10.92 -13.52 -11.22
CA THR A 197 -9.88 -14.09 -10.34
C THR A 197 -9.55 -13.13 -9.20
N ILE A 198 -9.47 -11.83 -9.47
CA ILE A 198 -9.28 -10.79 -8.43
C ILE A 198 -10.43 -10.83 -7.43
N LEU A 199 -11.68 -10.87 -7.90
CA LEU A 199 -12.86 -10.94 -7.04
C LEU A 199 -12.82 -12.18 -6.13
N VAL A 200 -12.66 -13.36 -6.73
CA VAL A 200 -12.80 -14.64 -5.99
C VAL A 200 -11.58 -14.94 -5.13
N ARG A 201 -10.35 -14.78 -5.67
CA ARG A 201 -9.13 -15.21 -4.98
C ARG A 201 -8.46 -14.13 -4.13
N ILE A 202 -8.78 -12.87 -4.36
CA ILE A 202 -8.16 -11.76 -3.61
C ILE A 202 -9.22 -11.07 -2.75
N THR A 203 -10.26 -10.48 -3.35
CA THR A 203 -11.23 -9.66 -2.64
C THR A 203 -12.05 -10.50 -1.66
N LEU A 204 -12.76 -11.54 -2.13
CA LEU A 204 -13.60 -12.37 -1.27
C LEU A 204 -12.80 -13.08 -0.17
N THR A 205 -11.61 -13.60 -0.47
CA THR A 205 -10.75 -14.22 0.55
C THR A 205 -10.30 -13.22 1.61
N THR A 206 -10.04 -11.97 1.22
CA THR A 206 -9.62 -10.92 2.17
C THR A 206 -10.77 -10.50 3.08
N ILE A 207 -12.02 -10.40 2.57
CA ILE A 207 -13.19 -9.98 3.35
C ILE A 207 -13.93 -11.15 4.03
N THR A 208 -13.52 -12.40 3.83
CA THR A 208 -14.15 -13.59 4.44
C THR A 208 -14.37 -13.44 5.95
N PRO A 209 -13.42 -12.94 6.76
CA PRO A 209 -13.66 -12.73 8.18
C PRO A 209 -14.81 -11.75 8.46
N ALA A 210 -14.93 -10.69 7.65
CA ALA A 210 -16.03 -9.72 7.78
C ALA A 210 -17.39 -10.32 7.34
N ILE A 211 -17.40 -11.18 6.32
CA ILE A 211 -18.60 -11.91 5.90
C ILE A 211 -19.08 -12.82 7.06
N ILE A 212 -18.17 -13.56 7.69
CA ILE A 212 -18.49 -14.44 8.82
C ILE A 212 -19.01 -13.62 10.01
N THR A 213 -18.38 -12.48 10.32
CA THR A 213 -18.85 -11.57 11.37
C THR A 213 -20.24 -11.02 11.05
N GLY A 214 -20.47 -10.55 9.82
CA GLY A 214 -21.76 -10.04 9.35
C GLY A 214 -22.84 -11.12 9.40
N LEU A 215 -22.53 -12.35 9.00
CA LEU A 215 -23.40 -13.52 9.10
C LEU A 215 -23.79 -13.80 10.55
N GLY A 216 -22.83 -13.83 11.48
CA GLY A 216 -23.09 -14.06 12.89
C GLY A 216 -23.96 -12.98 13.53
N LEU A 217 -23.70 -11.72 13.21
CA LEU A 217 -24.52 -10.59 13.68
C LEU A 217 -25.95 -10.65 13.11
N ALA A 218 -26.09 -10.96 11.82
CA ALA A 218 -27.39 -11.12 11.17
C ALA A 218 -28.18 -12.28 11.77
N PHE A 219 -27.53 -13.40 12.05
CA PHE A 219 -28.16 -14.56 12.68
C PHE A 219 -28.63 -14.23 14.10
N ALA A 220 -27.77 -13.66 14.92
CA ALA A 220 -28.13 -13.26 16.30
C ALA A 220 -29.28 -12.23 16.31
N ARG A 221 -29.26 -11.27 15.37
CA ARG A 221 -30.32 -10.27 15.22
C ARG A 221 -31.64 -10.91 14.77
N SER A 222 -31.59 -11.90 13.87
CA SER A 222 -32.73 -12.65 13.38
C SER A 222 -33.38 -13.49 14.49
N LEU A 223 -32.61 -14.12 15.37
CA LEU A 223 -33.13 -14.88 16.52
C LEU A 223 -34.01 -14.03 17.44
N GLY A 224 -33.67 -12.77 17.63
CA GLY A 224 -34.42 -11.84 18.49
C GLY A 224 -35.48 -11.04 17.75
N GLU A 225 -35.82 -11.34 16.49
CA GLU A 225 -36.81 -10.57 15.74
C GLU A 225 -38.23 -10.92 16.19
N PHE A 226 -38.95 -9.86 16.54
CA PHE A 226 -40.30 -9.95 17.08
C PHE A 226 -41.29 -9.03 16.35
N GLY A 227 -40.97 -7.73 16.35
CA GLY A 227 -41.94 -6.70 16.00
C GLY A 227 -42.33 -6.68 14.52
N THR A 228 -41.36 -6.86 13.62
CA THR A 228 -41.64 -6.94 12.18
C THR A 228 -42.36 -8.23 11.84
N THR A 229 -42.03 -9.33 12.52
CA THR A 229 -42.67 -10.64 12.31
C THR A 229 -44.13 -10.63 12.69
N ILE A 230 -44.47 -10.15 13.89
CA ILE A 230 -45.87 -10.14 14.35
C ILE A 230 -46.76 -9.25 13.48
N THR A 231 -46.24 -8.11 13.02
CA THR A 231 -47.02 -7.16 12.23
C THR A 231 -47.20 -7.57 10.77
N PHE A 232 -46.25 -8.32 10.19
CA PHE A 232 -46.30 -8.76 8.79
C PHE A 232 -46.75 -10.23 8.63
N ALA A 233 -46.10 -11.15 9.36
CA ALA A 233 -46.31 -12.59 9.21
C ALA A 233 -47.29 -13.17 10.24
N GLY A 234 -47.66 -12.39 11.28
CA GLY A 234 -48.56 -12.84 12.34
C GLY A 234 -47.91 -13.83 13.32
N SER A 235 -48.72 -14.60 14.06
CA SER A 235 -48.26 -15.57 15.07
C SER A 235 -49.09 -16.86 15.00
N MET A 236 -48.98 -17.61 13.92
CA MET A 236 -49.65 -18.89 13.73
C MET A 236 -48.79 -20.04 14.27
N PRO A 237 -49.32 -20.87 15.19
CA PRO A 237 -48.59 -22.03 15.71
C PRO A 237 -48.09 -22.92 14.58
N GLY A 238 -46.86 -23.41 14.68
CA GLY A 238 -46.24 -24.29 13.70
C GLY A 238 -45.86 -23.68 12.35
N VAL A 239 -46.28 -22.45 12.05
CA VAL A 239 -46.09 -21.80 10.76
C VAL A 239 -45.24 -20.53 10.88
N THR A 240 -45.71 -19.54 11.66
CA THR A 240 -45.05 -18.21 11.76
C THR A 240 -44.72 -17.83 13.19
N ARG A 241 -45.13 -18.58 14.18
CA ARG A 241 -44.81 -18.29 15.58
C ARG A 241 -43.36 -18.64 15.88
N THR A 242 -42.54 -17.62 16.05
CA THR A 242 -41.13 -17.73 16.48
C THR A 242 -41.03 -17.79 18.01
N LEU A 243 -39.85 -18.17 18.54
CA LEU A 243 -39.58 -18.25 19.97
C LEU A 243 -39.79 -16.89 20.68
N PRO A 244 -39.36 -15.72 20.18
CA PRO A 244 -39.71 -14.42 20.76
C PRO A 244 -41.23 -14.18 20.84
N LEU A 245 -41.99 -14.60 19.83
CA LEU A 245 -43.45 -14.53 19.85
C LEU A 245 -44.05 -15.49 20.89
N GLY A 246 -43.49 -16.69 21.03
CA GLY A 246 -43.84 -17.65 22.07
C GLY A 246 -43.58 -17.11 23.47
N ILE A 247 -42.39 -16.53 23.71
CA ILE A 247 -42.05 -15.90 25.00
C ILE A 247 -43.03 -14.79 25.36
N TYR A 248 -43.41 -13.94 24.39
CA TYR A 248 -44.35 -12.86 24.61
C TYR A 248 -45.72 -13.35 25.03
N LEU A 249 -46.22 -14.42 24.43
CA LEU A 249 -47.51 -15.02 24.78
C LEU A 249 -47.46 -15.79 26.12
N GLU A 250 -46.39 -16.58 26.34
CA GLU A 250 -46.19 -17.34 27.57
C GLU A 250 -46.05 -16.43 28.80
N ARG A 251 -45.52 -15.24 28.66
CA ARG A 251 -45.37 -14.28 29.75
C ARG A 251 -46.69 -13.98 30.48
N GLU A 252 -47.78 -13.96 29.74
CA GLU A 252 -49.13 -13.70 30.32
C GLU A 252 -49.78 -14.97 30.91
N ILE A 253 -49.26 -16.18 30.58
CA ILE A 253 -49.79 -17.48 31.00
C ILE A 253 -48.97 -18.08 32.14
N SER A 254 -47.66 -18.18 31.94
CA SER A 254 -46.70 -18.77 32.86
C SER A 254 -45.37 -18.04 32.78
N ALA A 255 -45.00 -17.29 33.84
CA ALA A 255 -43.75 -16.58 33.90
C ALA A 255 -42.56 -17.55 33.87
N ASP A 256 -42.68 -18.72 34.48
CA ASP A 256 -41.62 -19.73 34.53
C ASP A 256 -41.29 -20.28 33.14
N ASN A 257 -42.30 -20.59 32.34
CA ASN A 257 -42.12 -20.99 30.94
C ASN A 257 -41.44 -19.87 30.13
N ALA A 258 -41.90 -18.62 30.31
CA ALA A 258 -41.32 -17.48 29.60
C ALA A 258 -39.82 -17.28 29.94
N TYR A 259 -39.40 -17.45 31.22
CA TYR A 259 -38.01 -17.39 31.63
C TYR A 259 -37.18 -18.55 31.05
N ALA A 260 -37.75 -19.78 31.04
CA ALA A 260 -37.07 -20.93 30.46
C ALA A 260 -36.85 -20.77 28.94
N LEU A 261 -37.90 -20.35 28.19
CA LEU A 261 -37.78 -20.06 26.75
C LEU A 261 -36.82 -18.93 26.45
N SER A 262 -36.78 -17.88 27.29
CA SER A 262 -35.81 -16.78 27.17
C SER A 262 -34.36 -17.26 27.37
N ALA A 263 -34.12 -18.16 28.32
CA ALA A 263 -32.82 -18.74 28.55
C ALA A 263 -32.36 -19.58 27.34
N ILE A 264 -33.27 -20.35 26.72
CA ILE A 264 -32.95 -21.10 25.48
C ILE A 264 -32.56 -20.13 24.36
N LEU A 265 -33.33 -19.06 24.14
CA LEU A 265 -33.04 -18.06 23.10
C LEU A 265 -31.69 -17.38 23.31
N ILE A 266 -31.41 -16.94 24.54
CA ILE A 266 -30.12 -16.31 24.88
C ILE A 266 -28.97 -17.31 24.72
N GLY A 267 -29.15 -18.57 25.13
CA GLY A 267 -28.15 -19.62 24.97
C GLY A 267 -27.77 -19.82 23.49
N ILE A 268 -28.77 -19.91 22.61
CA ILE A 268 -28.53 -20.02 21.15
C ILE A 268 -27.81 -18.77 20.61
N ALA A 269 -28.24 -17.58 21.03
CA ALA A 269 -27.62 -16.33 20.61
C ALA A 269 -26.14 -16.25 21.06
N ILE A 270 -25.84 -16.63 22.30
CA ILE A 270 -24.44 -16.67 22.80
C ILE A 270 -23.60 -17.66 22.00
N VAL A 271 -24.09 -18.87 21.77
CA VAL A 271 -23.40 -19.89 20.97
C VAL A 271 -23.13 -19.36 19.56
N SER A 272 -24.11 -18.72 18.92
CA SER A 272 -23.95 -18.16 17.58
C SER A 272 -22.89 -17.06 17.52
N LEU A 273 -22.83 -16.18 18.53
CA LEU A 273 -21.83 -15.11 18.62
C LEU A 273 -20.43 -15.66 18.89
N ILE A 274 -20.32 -16.70 19.73
CA ILE A 274 -19.03 -17.39 19.96
C ILE A 274 -18.53 -18.00 18.65
N VAL A 275 -19.39 -18.74 17.94
CA VAL A 275 -19.05 -19.38 16.66
C VAL A 275 -18.63 -18.32 15.62
N ALA A 276 -19.35 -17.21 15.54
CA ALA A 276 -19.02 -16.10 14.64
C ALA A 276 -17.71 -15.38 15.02
N GLY A 277 -17.38 -15.34 16.31
CA GLY A 277 -16.16 -14.73 16.84
C GLY A 277 -14.91 -15.63 16.77
N LEU A 278 -15.07 -16.94 16.60
CA LEU A 278 -13.94 -17.90 16.55
C LEU A 278 -12.83 -17.50 15.55
N PRO A 279 -13.10 -17.06 14.30
CA PRO A 279 -12.06 -16.65 13.38
C PRO A 279 -11.20 -15.49 13.91
N MET A 280 -11.79 -14.62 14.70
CA MET A 280 -11.10 -13.44 15.29
C MET A 280 -10.15 -13.85 16.41
N LEU A 281 -10.51 -14.87 17.20
CA LEU A 281 -9.69 -15.43 18.29
C LEU A 281 -8.46 -16.19 17.77
N PHE A 282 -8.57 -16.81 16.60
CA PHE A 282 -7.47 -17.57 15.98
C PHE A 282 -6.61 -16.75 15.01
N SER A 283 -6.96 -15.49 14.75
CA SER A 283 -6.19 -14.57 13.92
C SER A 283 -5.03 -13.95 14.69
N HIS A 284 -4.03 -14.76 15.07
CA HIS A 284 -2.81 -14.22 15.66
C HIS A 284 -1.88 -13.72 14.56
N PRO A 285 -1.25 -12.53 14.72
CA PRO A 285 -0.16 -12.12 13.85
C PRO A 285 0.99 -13.13 14.03
N ARG A 286 1.26 -13.93 12.98
CA ARG A 286 2.38 -14.86 13.00
C ARG A 286 3.67 -14.05 12.96
N ALA A 287 4.60 -14.38 13.86
CA ALA A 287 5.93 -13.80 13.89
C ALA A 287 6.60 -13.97 12.50
N GLN A 288 7.20 -12.91 12.00
CA GLN A 288 8.03 -12.94 10.80
C GLN A 288 9.20 -13.88 11.05
N ARG A 289 9.31 -14.94 10.26
CA ARG A 289 10.46 -15.84 10.29
C ARG A 289 11.52 -15.31 9.35
N ALA A 290 12.77 -15.29 9.79
CA ALA A 290 13.89 -15.05 8.90
C ALA A 290 14.09 -16.30 8.02
N TYR A 291 13.95 -16.13 6.71
CA TYR A 291 14.27 -17.16 5.71
C TYR A 291 15.59 -16.78 5.05
N VAL A 292 16.51 -17.73 4.96
CA VAL A 292 17.72 -17.56 4.18
C VAL A 292 17.33 -17.80 2.71
N LEU A 293 17.57 -16.79 1.88
CA LEU A 293 17.29 -16.83 0.44
C LEU A 293 18.45 -17.54 -0.27
N GLU A 294 18.13 -18.22 -1.36
CA GLU A 294 19.10 -18.86 -2.24
C GLU A 294 19.76 -17.85 -3.19
N ASP A 295 20.79 -18.25 -3.90
CA ASP A 295 21.38 -17.43 -4.94
C ASP A 295 20.47 -17.37 -6.17
N MET A 296 20.51 -16.22 -6.87
CA MET A 296 19.73 -15.98 -8.08
C MET A 296 20.48 -16.53 -9.30
N ASP A 297 19.81 -17.35 -10.09
CA ASP A 297 20.24 -17.73 -11.43
C ASP A 297 19.72 -16.70 -12.44
N VAL A 298 20.58 -15.74 -12.79
CA VAL A 298 20.22 -14.60 -13.65
C VAL A 298 19.82 -15.05 -15.05
N ASP A 299 20.56 -16.01 -15.63
CA ASP A 299 20.32 -16.48 -17.00
C ASP A 299 19.01 -17.26 -17.10
N ARG A 300 18.75 -18.13 -16.13
CA ARG A 300 17.50 -18.87 -16.06
C ARG A 300 16.30 -17.95 -15.83
N LEU A 301 16.43 -17.00 -14.91
CA LEU A 301 15.37 -16.03 -14.64
C LEU A 301 15.10 -15.15 -15.87
N ARG A 302 16.14 -14.71 -16.59
CA ARG A 302 16.02 -13.98 -17.86
C ARG A 302 15.24 -14.79 -18.89
N ALA A 303 15.62 -16.04 -19.13
CA ALA A 303 14.95 -16.93 -20.10
C ALA A 303 13.46 -17.11 -19.76
N LEU A 304 13.11 -17.28 -18.48
CA LEU A 304 11.73 -17.45 -18.02
C LEU A 304 10.88 -16.17 -18.13
N THR A 305 11.51 -14.99 -18.06
CA THR A 305 10.82 -13.68 -17.99
C THR A 305 10.95 -12.85 -19.26
N GLN A 306 11.64 -13.35 -20.29
CA GLN A 306 11.83 -12.64 -21.54
C GLN A 306 10.49 -12.33 -22.23
N PRO A 307 10.25 -11.08 -22.67
CA PRO A 307 9.04 -10.71 -23.41
C PRO A 307 8.94 -11.41 -24.76
N LEU A 308 7.72 -11.63 -25.23
CA LEU A 308 7.48 -12.13 -26.58
C LEU A 308 7.33 -10.96 -27.56
N GLY A 309 8.21 -10.87 -28.54
CA GLY A 309 8.24 -9.83 -29.58
C GLY A 309 8.92 -8.55 -29.15
N ASN A 310 8.92 -7.53 -30.00
CA ASN A 310 9.67 -6.29 -29.82
C ASN A 310 9.11 -5.42 -28.70
N SER A 311 10.00 -4.80 -27.96
CA SER A 311 9.67 -3.82 -26.92
C SER A 311 9.33 -2.49 -27.57
N PRO A 312 8.26 -1.79 -27.13
CA PRO A 312 7.82 -0.54 -27.75
C PRO A 312 8.65 0.66 -27.26
N GLU A 313 8.80 1.65 -28.10
CA GLU A 313 9.07 3.02 -27.68
C GLU A 313 7.82 3.59 -27.01
N ILE A 314 7.98 4.39 -25.96
CA ILE A 314 6.85 5.03 -25.26
C ILE A 314 6.98 6.53 -25.45
N THR A 315 6.06 7.14 -26.20
CA THR A 315 5.99 8.58 -26.41
C THR A 315 4.78 9.16 -25.73
N VAL A 316 4.98 10.16 -24.91
CA VAL A 316 3.91 10.83 -24.14
C VAL A 316 4.01 12.34 -24.31
N THR A 317 2.86 13.01 -24.31
CA THR A 317 2.78 14.46 -24.15
C THR A 317 2.13 14.76 -22.81
N SER A 318 2.82 15.54 -22.00
CA SER A 318 2.33 15.97 -20.67
C SER A 318 2.58 17.46 -20.53
N ASN A 319 1.54 18.22 -20.17
CA ASN A 319 1.60 19.68 -20.01
C ASN A 319 2.24 20.41 -21.21
N GLY A 320 2.00 19.92 -22.43
CA GLY A 320 2.53 20.51 -23.68
C GLY A 320 3.93 20.05 -24.07
N THR A 321 4.64 19.33 -23.23
CA THR A 321 5.98 18.78 -23.54
C THR A 321 5.86 17.33 -23.98
N THR A 322 6.46 16.99 -25.12
CA THR A 322 6.52 15.62 -25.63
C THR A 322 7.85 14.98 -25.20
N THR A 323 7.75 13.83 -24.56
CA THR A 323 8.89 13.04 -24.08
C THR A 323 8.82 11.65 -24.68
N SER A 324 9.94 11.17 -25.22
CA SER A 324 10.11 9.82 -25.73
C SER A 324 11.01 8.99 -24.81
N PHE A 325 10.58 7.77 -24.55
CA PHE A 325 11.35 6.74 -23.85
C PHE A 325 11.74 5.67 -24.84
N PRO A 326 13.02 5.57 -25.21
CA PRO A 326 13.48 4.70 -26.29
C PRO A 326 13.17 3.22 -26.03
N ALA A 327 12.88 2.49 -27.10
CA ALA A 327 12.59 1.06 -27.05
C ALA A 327 13.78 0.26 -26.54
N ALA A 328 13.50 -0.82 -25.79
CA ALA A 328 14.51 -1.77 -25.32
C ALA A 328 15.69 -1.09 -24.56
N THR A 329 15.39 -0.08 -23.78
CA THR A 329 16.35 0.63 -22.91
C THR A 329 15.78 0.84 -21.52
N THR A 330 16.65 1.12 -20.57
CA THR A 330 16.25 1.57 -19.23
C THR A 330 16.40 3.08 -19.13
N THR A 331 15.32 3.77 -18.79
CA THR A 331 15.29 5.22 -18.53
C THR A 331 15.03 5.48 -17.06
N ALA A 332 15.93 6.22 -16.39
CA ALA A 332 15.71 6.71 -15.04
C ALA A 332 14.80 7.95 -15.05
N ILE A 333 13.82 7.99 -14.15
CA ILE A 333 12.97 9.16 -13.92
C ILE A 333 13.33 9.72 -12.54
N VAL A 334 13.91 10.92 -12.52
CA VAL A 334 14.45 11.56 -11.33
C VAL A 334 13.80 12.92 -11.06
N GLY A 335 13.91 13.40 -9.82
CA GLY A 335 13.38 14.69 -9.37
C GLY A 335 13.06 14.69 -7.89
N MET A 336 12.87 15.86 -7.30
CA MET A 336 12.54 16.01 -5.87
C MET A 336 11.24 15.30 -5.50
N ASN A 337 11.02 15.08 -4.20
CA ASN A 337 9.74 14.59 -3.71
C ASN A 337 8.62 15.58 -4.07
N GLY A 338 7.49 15.06 -4.59
CA GLY A 338 6.39 15.90 -5.07
C GLY A 338 6.55 16.44 -6.49
N SER A 339 7.65 16.15 -7.22
CA SER A 339 7.86 16.59 -8.61
C SER A 339 6.93 15.94 -9.64
N GLY A 340 6.09 14.96 -9.25
CA GLY A 340 5.12 14.33 -10.14
C GLY A 340 5.56 12.99 -10.76
N LYS A 341 6.68 12.40 -10.35
CA LYS A 341 7.20 11.12 -10.89
C LYS A 341 6.17 9.99 -10.85
N THR A 342 5.65 9.69 -9.66
CA THR A 342 4.64 8.62 -9.48
C THR A 342 3.35 8.92 -10.24
N THR A 343 2.97 10.20 -10.39
CA THR A 343 1.82 10.63 -11.20
C THR A 343 2.08 10.34 -12.66
N LEU A 344 3.24 10.72 -13.21
CA LEU A 344 3.62 10.47 -14.60
C LEU A 344 3.57 8.97 -14.93
N VAL A 345 4.21 8.13 -14.12
CA VAL A 345 4.24 6.68 -14.37
C VAL A 345 2.86 6.04 -14.19
N SER A 346 2.01 6.57 -13.30
CA SER A 346 0.62 6.12 -13.15
C SER A 346 -0.25 6.48 -14.36
N LEU A 347 0.01 7.63 -15.00
CA LEU A 347 -0.62 8.03 -16.26
C LEU A 347 -0.16 7.13 -17.40
N ILE A 348 1.15 6.86 -17.50
CA ILE A 348 1.73 5.93 -18.51
C ILE A 348 1.14 4.53 -18.36
N ALA A 349 1.00 4.05 -17.12
CA ALA A 349 0.40 2.73 -16.84
C ALA A 349 -1.13 2.69 -16.94
N GLY A 350 -1.78 3.78 -17.34
CA GLY A 350 -3.24 3.87 -17.48
C GLY A 350 -4.02 3.75 -16.16
N ARG A 351 -3.35 3.94 -15.02
CA ARG A 351 -4.00 3.92 -13.70
C ARG A 351 -4.66 5.26 -13.34
N LEU A 352 -4.17 6.34 -13.94
CA LEU A 352 -4.73 7.69 -13.85
C LEU A 352 -5.08 8.20 -15.24
N THR A 353 -5.97 9.19 -15.31
CA THR A 353 -6.32 9.89 -16.52
C THR A 353 -6.25 11.39 -16.27
N SER A 354 -5.70 12.15 -17.24
CA SER A 354 -5.64 13.60 -17.18
C SER A 354 -5.91 14.16 -18.58
N ALA A 355 -6.60 15.30 -18.65
CA ALA A 355 -6.85 16.01 -19.92
C ALA A 355 -5.55 16.58 -20.54
N GLN A 356 -4.53 16.80 -19.71
CA GLN A 356 -3.23 17.34 -20.11
C GLN A 356 -2.20 16.25 -20.44
N PHE A 357 -2.59 14.97 -20.38
CA PHE A 357 -1.72 13.84 -20.66
C PHE A 357 -2.26 13.04 -21.85
N ARG A 358 -1.38 12.75 -22.79
CA ARG A 358 -1.69 11.93 -23.96
C ARG A 358 -0.56 10.95 -24.22
N MET A 359 -0.90 9.68 -24.34
CA MET A 359 0.01 8.64 -24.86
C MET A 359 -0.20 8.48 -26.35
N HIS A 360 0.87 8.50 -27.14
CA HIS A 360 0.78 8.49 -28.61
C HIS A 360 0.45 7.11 -29.18
N GLN A 361 0.72 6.06 -28.40
CA GLN A 361 0.38 4.68 -28.77
C GLN A 361 -0.06 3.90 -27.53
N THR A 362 -0.95 2.93 -27.72
CA THR A 362 -1.40 2.05 -26.64
C THR A 362 -0.33 0.99 -26.39
N VAL A 363 0.21 0.98 -25.18
CA VAL A 363 1.22 0.00 -24.73
C VAL A 363 0.73 -0.64 -23.45
N ASP A 364 0.80 -1.96 -23.37
CA ASP A 364 0.56 -2.68 -22.12
C ASP A 364 1.77 -2.50 -21.19
N VAL A 365 1.56 -1.77 -20.12
CA VAL A 365 2.59 -1.41 -19.15
C VAL A 365 2.32 -2.10 -17.82
N VAL A 366 3.30 -2.84 -17.32
CA VAL A 366 3.28 -3.36 -15.95
C VAL A 366 3.94 -2.35 -15.02
N LEU A 367 3.20 -1.83 -14.05
CA LEU A 367 3.71 -0.89 -13.04
C LEU A 367 3.86 -1.60 -11.69
N LEU A 368 5.08 -1.61 -11.18
CA LEU A 368 5.41 -1.97 -9.80
C LEU A 368 5.63 -0.68 -8.99
N THR A 369 4.76 -0.42 -8.04
CA THR A 369 4.82 0.73 -7.14
C THR A 369 5.71 0.44 -5.92
N GLN A 370 6.13 1.47 -5.21
CA GLN A 370 6.95 1.40 -4.00
C GLN A 370 6.34 0.47 -2.93
N ASN A 371 5.02 0.50 -2.78
CA ASN A 371 4.30 -0.44 -1.93
C ASN A 371 3.72 -1.57 -2.81
N PRO A 372 4.33 -2.76 -2.84
CA PRO A 372 3.88 -3.82 -3.71
C PRO A 372 2.49 -4.31 -3.29
N GLY A 373 1.50 -4.14 -4.16
CA GLY A 373 0.13 -4.61 -3.95
C GLY A 373 0.03 -6.13 -4.03
N LEU A 374 0.53 -6.86 -3.04
CA LEU A 374 0.44 -8.31 -2.97
C LEU A 374 -0.77 -8.76 -2.14
N PRO A 375 -1.49 -9.84 -2.54
CA PRO A 375 -2.63 -10.38 -1.81
C PRO A 375 -2.17 -11.01 -0.48
N LYS A 376 -2.44 -10.36 0.64
CA LYS A 376 -1.97 -10.76 1.98
C LYS A 376 -2.44 -12.15 2.43
N THR A 377 -3.55 -12.64 1.92
CA THR A 377 -4.15 -13.94 2.27
C THR A 377 -3.56 -15.10 1.48
N ALA A 378 -2.94 -14.83 0.34
CA ALA A 378 -2.34 -15.83 -0.53
C ALA A 378 -0.92 -16.23 -0.09
N SER A 379 -0.46 -17.43 -0.51
CA SER A 379 0.96 -17.79 -0.46
C SER A 379 1.74 -17.12 -1.60
N VAL A 380 3.07 -17.12 -1.50
CA VAL A 380 3.96 -16.64 -2.56
C VAL A 380 3.70 -17.39 -3.86
N GLU A 381 3.64 -18.72 -3.81
CA GLU A 381 3.29 -19.55 -4.96
C GLU A 381 1.95 -19.17 -5.58
N GLN A 382 0.88 -19.08 -4.77
CA GLN A 382 -0.44 -18.71 -5.26
C GLN A 382 -0.43 -17.34 -5.94
N THR A 383 0.33 -16.38 -5.38
CA THR A 383 0.45 -15.02 -5.89
C THR A 383 1.07 -14.98 -7.29
N ILE A 384 2.09 -15.80 -7.55
CA ILE A 384 2.76 -15.86 -8.84
C ILE A 384 1.98 -16.76 -9.81
N THR A 385 1.39 -17.87 -9.33
CA THR A 385 0.57 -18.76 -10.17
C THR A 385 -0.68 -18.06 -10.72
N MET A 386 -1.21 -17.03 -10.04
CA MET A 386 -2.31 -16.22 -10.59
C MET A 386 -1.91 -15.52 -11.92
N VAL A 387 -0.62 -15.24 -12.11
CA VAL A 387 -0.07 -14.62 -13.33
C VAL A 387 0.32 -15.70 -14.34
N THR A 388 1.16 -16.66 -13.94
CA THR A 388 1.69 -17.70 -14.83
C THR A 388 0.64 -18.70 -15.29
N LYS A 389 -0.41 -18.89 -14.49
CA LYS A 389 -1.46 -19.94 -14.66
C LYS A 389 -0.89 -21.37 -14.70
N ASN A 390 0.38 -21.54 -14.31
CA ASN A 390 1.10 -22.82 -14.33
C ASN A 390 1.99 -22.94 -13.09
N ALA A 391 1.75 -23.96 -12.27
CA ALA A 391 2.49 -24.19 -11.03
C ALA A 391 3.96 -24.58 -11.30
N THR A 392 4.25 -25.33 -12.36
CA THR A 392 5.62 -25.74 -12.71
C THR A 392 6.46 -24.51 -13.07
N VAL A 393 5.93 -23.60 -13.92
CA VAL A 393 6.60 -22.36 -14.29
C VAL A 393 6.78 -21.46 -13.06
N THR A 394 5.79 -21.41 -12.16
CA THR A 394 5.91 -20.66 -10.90
C THR A 394 7.05 -21.17 -10.04
N HIS A 395 7.17 -22.50 -9.92
CA HIS A 395 8.23 -23.12 -9.15
C HIS A 395 9.62 -22.80 -9.74
N GLU A 396 9.76 -22.93 -11.06
CA GLU A 396 11.00 -22.57 -11.76
C GLU A 396 11.37 -21.11 -11.59
N LEU A 397 10.40 -20.18 -11.66
CA LEU A 397 10.62 -18.75 -11.44
C LEU A 397 11.11 -18.47 -10.03
N LEU A 398 10.51 -19.10 -9.01
CA LEU A 398 10.91 -18.94 -7.62
C LEU A 398 12.32 -19.46 -7.36
N HIS A 399 12.66 -20.62 -7.93
CA HIS A 399 14.02 -21.17 -7.86
C HIS A 399 15.03 -20.25 -8.55
N ALA A 400 14.76 -19.86 -9.79
CA ALA A 400 15.66 -18.97 -10.53
C ALA A 400 15.88 -17.62 -9.84
N ALA A 401 14.86 -17.10 -9.14
CA ALA A 401 14.96 -15.86 -8.37
C ALA A 401 15.60 -16.04 -6.98
N GLY A 402 15.94 -17.27 -6.56
CA GLY A 402 16.45 -17.58 -5.22
C GLY A 402 15.39 -17.46 -4.11
N LEU A 403 14.10 -17.49 -4.46
CA LEU A 403 12.96 -17.34 -3.54
C LEU A 403 12.28 -18.69 -3.23
N ALA A 404 12.87 -19.83 -3.59
CA ALA A 404 12.31 -21.15 -3.33
C ALA A 404 11.95 -21.40 -1.84
N PRO A 405 12.73 -20.94 -0.85
CA PRO A 405 12.37 -21.09 0.56
C PRO A 405 11.06 -20.38 0.96
N LEU A 406 10.59 -19.42 0.16
CA LEU A 406 9.37 -18.67 0.42
C LEU A 406 8.11 -19.27 -0.22
N HIS A 407 8.23 -20.33 -1.00
CA HIS A 407 7.18 -20.94 -1.83
C HIS A 407 5.81 -21.07 -1.12
N HIS A 408 5.78 -21.71 0.06
CA HIS A 408 4.54 -21.90 0.84
C HIS A 408 4.25 -20.79 1.86
N VAL A 409 5.11 -19.77 1.93
CA VAL A 409 4.98 -18.69 2.92
C VAL A 409 3.84 -17.76 2.52
N ARG A 410 3.00 -17.37 3.49
CA ARG A 410 1.94 -16.38 3.25
C ARG A 410 2.53 -14.99 3.07
N VAL A 411 2.03 -14.25 2.09
CA VAL A 411 2.47 -12.87 1.82
C VAL A 411 2.40 -11.97 3.06
N SER A 412 1.39 -12.14 3.92
CA SER A 412 1.24 -11.35 5.16
C SER A 412 2.36 -11.56 6.19
N THR A 413 3.22 -12.57 6.03
CA THR A 413 4.31 -12.89 6.96
C THR A 413 5.69 -12.58 6.40
N LEU A 414 5.76 -12.07 5.17
CA LEU A 414 7.01 -11.66 4.53
C LEU A 414 7.54 -10.37 5.15
N SER A 415 8.87 -10.21 5.20
CA SER A 415 9.48 -8.90 5.42
C SER A 415 9.22 -7.98 4.21
N ASN A 416 9.38 -6.67 4.38
CA ASN A 416 9.19 -5.71 3.27
C ASN A 416 10.14 -6.02 2.10
N GLY A 417 11.39 -6.37 2.37
CA GLY A 417 12.36 -6.74 1.34
C GLY A 417 12.00 -8.05 0.62
N GLN A 418 11.50 -9.06 1.34
CA GLN A 418 11.00 -10.29 0.73
C GLN A 418 9.75 -10.03 -0.11
N ALA A 419 8.82 -9.20 0.38
CA ALA A 419 7.62 -8.83 -0.37
C ALA A 419 7.97 -8.06 -1.65
N ALA A 420 8.94 -7.15 -1.60
CA ALA A 420 9.44 -6.44 -2.79
C ALA A 420 10.02 -7.41 -3.82
N GLN A 421 10.83 -8.38 -3.42
CA GLN A 421 11.38 -9.40 -4.33
C GLN A 421 10.30 -10.29 -4.95
N VAL A 422 9.30 -10.73 -4.17
CA VAL A 422 8.15 -11.48 -4.68
C VAL A 422 7.34 -10.65 -5.68
N ALA A 423 7.19 -9.35 -5.43
CA ALA A 423 6.47 -8.45 -6.34
C ALA A 423 7.24 -8.25 -7.65
N LEU A 424 8.57 -8.16 -7.61
CA LEU A 424 9.44 -8.14 -8.80
C LEU A 424 9.25 -9.41 -9.63
N VAL A 425 9.33 -10.59 -9.01
CA VAL A 425 9.11 -11.87 -9.71
C VAL A 425 7.70 -11.93 -10.31
N ARG A 426 6.67 -11.47 -9.58
CA ARG A 426 5.29 -11.43 -10.10
C ARG A 426 5.15 -10.50 -11.31
N ALA A 427 5.76 -9.31 -11.27
CA ALA A 427 5.74 -8.37 -12.38
C ALA A 427 6.44 -8.95 -13.62
N LEU A 428 7.61 -9.57 -13.42
CA LEU A 428 8.39 -10.20 -14.47
C LEU A 428 7.72 -11.46 -15.05
N ALA A 429 6.98 -12.22 -14.23
CA ALA A 429 6.21 -13.39 -14.65
C ALA A 429 5.15 -13.07 -15.71
N ALA A 430 4.66 -11.82 -15.76
CA ALA A 430 3.76 -11.34 -16.81
C ALA A 430 4.48 -11.14 -18.17
N LYS A 431 5.80 -11.27 -18.23
CA LYS A 431 6.64 -11.06 -19.43
C LYS A 431 6.39 -9.71 -20.11
N PRO A 432 6.41 -8.59 -19.37
CA PRO A 432 6.04 -7.29 -19.91
C PRO A 432 7.03 -6.81 -20.96
N LYS A 433 6.52 -6.20 -22.04
CA LYS A 433 7.31 -5.47 -23.04
C LYS A 433 7.71 -4.07 -22.55
N ALA A 434 6.86 -3.49 -21.68
CA ALA A 434 7.12 -2.24 -20.98
C ALA A 434 6.94 -2.44 -19.48
N LEU A 435 7.97 -2.09 -18.70
CA LEU A 435 8.01 -2.27 -17.25
C LEU A 435 8.31 -0.93 -16.58
N VAL A 436 7.49 -0.56 -15.63
CA VAL A 436 7.71 0.62 -14.80
C VAL A 436 7.96 0.18 -13.35
N LEU A 437 9.03 0.68 -12.79
CA LEU A 437 9.51 0.34 -11.45
C LEU A 437 9.61 1.63 -10.62
N ASP A 438 8.84 1.71 -9.53
CA ASP A 438 8.90 2.84 -8.58
C ASP A 438 9.64 2.41 -7.31
N GLU A 439 10.90 2.84 -7.18
CA GLU A 439 11.83 2.50 -6.09
C GLU A 439 11.94 0.99 -5.80
N PRO A 440 12.19 0.14 -6.80
CA PRO A 440 12.04 -1.31 -6.68
C PRO A 440 13.00 -1.97 -5.69
N LEU A 441 14.14 -1.35 -5.43
CA LEU A 441 15.22 -1.92 -4.60
C LEU A 441 15.33 -1.26 -3.21
N ALA A 442 14.55 -0.21 -2.91
CA ALA A 442 14.67 0.58 -1.69
C ALA A 442 14.43 -0.23 -0.40
N ALA A 443 13.53 -1.22 -0.43
CA ALA A 443 13.20 -2.05 0.72
C ALA A 443 14.05 -3.34 0.81
N ILE A 444 14.91 -3.61 -0.17
CA ILE A 444 15.68 -4.86 -0.30
C ILE A 444 17.05 -4.68 0.36
N ASP A 445 17.54 -5.70 1.02
CA ASP A 445 18.88 -5.69 1.61
C ASP A 445 19.98 -5.56 0.54
N VAL A 446 21.15 -5.06 0.96
CA VAL A 446 22.27 -4.71 0.06
C VAL A 446 22.70 -5.87 -0.82
N ALA A 447 22.78 -7.09 -0.28
CA ALA A 447 23.22 -8.27 -1.03
C ALA A 447 22.20 -8.70 -2.07
N SER A 448 20.92 -8.74 -1.70
CA SER A 448 19.81 -9.04 -2.61
C SER A 448 19.64 -7.93 -3.66
N ALA A 449 19.76 -6.66 -3.29
CA ALA A 449 19.71 -5.54 -4.24
C ALA A 449 20.83 -5.61 -5.29
N ALA A 450 22.04 -6.02 -4.89
CA ALA A 450 23.15 -6.24 -5.85
C ALA A 450 22.85 -7.37 -6.85
N ARG A 451 22.16 -8.44 -6.43
CA ARG A 451 21.68 -9.52 -7.32
C ARG A 451 20.65 -9.00 -8.33
N TRP A 452 19.68 -8.23 -7.87
CA TRP A 452 18.66 -7.61 -8.73
C TRP A 452 19.25 -6.60 -9.70
N ARG A 453 20.25 -5.79 -9.30
CA ARG A 453 20.99 -4.91 -10.23
C ARG A 453 21.65 -5.69 -11.35
N ARG A 454 22.33 -6.80 -11.04
CA ARG A 454 22.92 -7.68 -12.07
C ARG A 454 21.86 -8.19 -13.04
N PHE A 455 20.71 -8.62 -12.55
CA PHE A 455 19.59 -9.06 -13.39
C PHE A 455 19.07 -7.94 -14.29
N PHE A 456 18.80 -6.75 -13.75
CA PHE A 456 18.32 -5.61 -14.55
C PHE A 456 19.35 -5.16 -15.59
N HIS A 457 20.61 -5.15 -15.24
CA HIS A 457 21.69 -4.86 -16.20
C HIS A 457 21.74 -5.90 -17.34
N ALA A 458 21.67 -7.18 -17.03
CA ALA A 458 21.66 -8.26 -18.02
C ALA A 458 20.42 -8.24 -18.93
N THR A 459 19.29 -7.69 -18.46
CA THR A 459 18.01 -7.64 -19.18
C THR A 459 17.64 -6.26 -19.71
N ALA A 460 18.57 -5.29 -19.66
CA ALA A 460 18.31 -3.90 -20.02
C ALA A 460 17.78 -3.72 -21.45
N THR A 461 18.22 -4.58 -22.39
CA THR A 461 17.81 -4.57 -23.80
C THR A 461 16.61 -5.48 -24.11
N ASP A 462 16.13 -6.25 -23.14
CA ASP A 462 15.03 -7.20 -23.37
C ASP A 462 13.66 -6.50 -23.42
N ARG A 463 13.54 -5.36 -22.74
CA ARG A 463 12.28 -4.62 -22.57
C ARG A 463 12.51 -3.13 -22.38
N THR A 464 11.48 -2.31 -22.64
CA THR A 464 11.51 -0.89 -22.28
C THR A 464 11.23 -0.75 -20.79
N THR A 465 12.20 -0.24 -20.02
CA THR A 465 12.09 -0.10 -18.56
C THR A 465 12.14 1.37 -18.17
N LEU A 466 11.15 1.83 -17.40
CA LEU A 466 11.14 3.13 -16.73
C LEU A 466 11.38 2.90 -15.25
N MET A 467 12.39 3.52 -14.67
CA MET A 467 12.75 3.31 -13.26
C MET A 467 12.79 4.63 -12.51
N ILE A 468 11.92 4.78 -11.52
CA ILE A 468 12.05 5.85 -10.53
C ILE A 468 13.01 5.36 -9.45
N THR A 469 14.08 6.09 -9.23
CA THR A 469 15.04 5.83 -8.16
C THR A 469 15.77 7.11 -7.78
N HIS A 470 16.18 7.21 -6.53
CA HIS A 470 17.06 8.24 -6.01
C HIS A 470 18.45 7.67 -5.64
N ASN A 471 18.68 6.40 -5.92
CA ASN A 471 19.96 5.75 -5.63
C ASN A 471 20.91 5.92 -6.81
N ALA A 472 22.04 6.60 -6.57
CA ALA A 472 23.05 6.87 -7.58
C ALA A 472 23.60 5.61 -8.25
N LEU A 473 23.74 4.49 -7.50
CA LEU A 473 24.20 3.20 -8.05
C LEU A 473 23.18 2.61 -9.04
N ASP A 474 21.88 2.77 -8.79
CA ASP A 474 20.84 2.27 -9.71
C ASP A 474 20.84 3.10 -11.00
N ILE A 475 21.02 4.42 -10.87
CA ILE A 475 21.06 5.32 -12.01
C ILE A 475 22.30 5.06 -12.87
N ALA A 476 23.49 5.13 -12.27
CA ALA A 476 24.74 4.96 -12.99
C ALA A 476 24.91 3.55 -13.58
N GLY A 477 24.42 2.52 -12.88
CA GLY A 477 24.61 1.12 -13.28
C GLY A 477 23.53 0.55 -14.20
N LEU A 478 22.32 1.15 -14.25
CA LEU A 478 21.18 0.56 -14.94
C LEU A 478 20.56 1.45 -16.01
N SER A 479 20.66 2.79 -15.91
CA SER A 479 19.97 3.68 -16.82
C SER A 479 20.85 4.17 -17.96
N HIS A 480 20.35 4.01 -19.19
CA HIS A 480 20.96 4.56 -20.39
C HIS A 480 20.55 6.01 -20.62
N ASN A 481 19.28 6.29 -20.31
CA ASN A 481 18.66 7.61 -20.44
C ASN A 481 18.12 8.07 -19.09
N MET A 482 18.00 9.38 -18.96
CA MET A 482 17.44 10.03 -17.77
C MET A 482 16.39 11.05 -18.19
N VAL A 483 15.30 11.11 -17.41
CA VAL A 483 14.27 12.15 -17.51
C VAL A 483 14.19 12.84 -16.16
N VAL A 484 14.35 14.16 -16.16
CA VAL A 484 14.32 14.99 -14.95
C VAL A 484 12.98 15.71 -14.87
N LEU A 485 12.27 15.52 -13.75
CA LEU A 485 10.99 16.16 -13.48
C LEU A 485 11.13 17.23 -12.38
N GLU A 486 10.52 18.39 -12.64
CA GLU A 486 10.35 19.45 -11.66
C GLU A 486 8.97 20.09 -11.83
N GLY A 487 8.23 20.30 -10.73
CA GLY A 487 6.91 20.92 -10.75
C GLY A 487 5.88 20.29 -11.69
N GLY A 488 5.97 18.98 -11.95
CA GLY A 488 5.09 18.24 -12.87
C GLY A 488 5.45 18.36 -14.35
N ARG A 489 6.60 18.96 -14.67
CA ARG A 489 7.11 19.12 -16.05
C ARG A 489 8.42 18.38 -16.23
N VAL A 490 8.66 17.89 -17.44
CA VAL A 490 9.97 17.36 -17.85
C VAL A 490 10.85 18.55 -18.22
N ILE A 491 11.97 18.72 -17.52
CA ILE A 491 12.93 19.82 -17.71
C ILE A 491 14.18 19.38 -18.46
N ALA A 492 14.52 18.08 -18.43
CA ALA A 492 15.59 17.52 -19.24
C ALA A 492 15.29 16.05 -19.58
N CYS A 493 15.71 15.63 -20.76
CA CYS A 493 15.58 14.25 -21.24
C CYS A 493 16.75 13.93 -22.18
N GLY A 494 17.52 12.86 -21.90
CA GLY A 494 18.65 12.48 -22.74
C GLY A 494 19.49 11.36 -22.13
N PRO A 495 20.71 11.11 -22.68
CA PRO A 495 21.66 10.16 -22.12
C PRO A 495 22.01 10.49 -20.67
N THR A 496 22.02 9.46 -19.81
CA THR A 496 22.30 9.64 -18.37
C THR A 496 23.62 10.33 -18.09
N GLY A 497 24.67 9.97 -18.86
CA GLY A 497 26.02 10.57 -18.71
C GLY A 497 26.02 12.07 -18.96
N ASP A 498 25.34 12.54 -20.00
CA ASP A 498 25.25 13.94 -20.37
C ASP A 498 24.56 14.77 -19.28
N ILE A 499 23.41 14.27 -18.80
CA ILE A 499 22.61 14.94 -17.76
C ILE A 499 23.34 14.98 -16.40
N LEU A 500 24.12 13.95 -16.07
CA LEU A 500 24.95 13.94 -14.85
C LEU A 500 26.18 14.82 -14.97
N THR A 501 26.71 15.02 -16.18
CA THR A 501 27.84 15.90 -16.44
C THR A 501 27.47 17.37 -16.34
N VAL A 502 26.31 17.75 -16.88
CA VAL A 502 25.73 19.10 -16.79
C VAL A 502 24.37 19.02 -16.10
N PRO A 503 24.36 18.98 -14.77
CA PRO A 503 23.10 18.80 -14.03
C PRO A 503 22.14 19.97 -14.25
N PRO A 504 20.90 19.73 -14.73
CA PRO A 504 19.93 20.79 -15.00
C PRO A 504 19.35 21.41 -13.71
N THR A 505 19.44 20.71 -12.58
CA THR A 505 18.95 21.18 -11.28
C THR A 505 19.92 20.88 -10.15
N ALA A 506 19.78 21.61 -9.04
CA ALA A 506 20.52 21.34 -7.81
C ALA A 506 20.32 19.90 -7.29
N PHE A 507 19.11 19.34 -7.46
CA PHE A 507 18.82 17.96 -7.09
C PHE A 507 19.63 16.94 -7.91
N VAL A 508 19.76 17.15 -9.22
CA VAL A 508 20.56 16.27 -10.08
C VAL A 508 22.05 16.45 -9.80
N ALA A 509 22.50 17.67 -9.47
CA ALA A 509 23.86 17.93 -9.05
C ALA A 509 24.22 17.17 -7.76
N ASP A 510 23.36 17.23 -6.73
CA ASP A 510 23.55 16.46 -5.49
C ASP A 510 23.57 14.95 -5.76
N LEU A 511 22.69 14.47 -6.65
CA LEU A 511 22.65 13.07 -7.08
C LEU A 511 23.92 12.63 -7.81
N ALA A 512 24.51 13.52 -8.60
CA ALA A 512 25.79 13.31 -9.29
C ALA A 512 27.01 13.48 -8.35
N GLY A 513 26.78 13.95 -7.11
CA GLY A 513 27.84 14.29 -6.16
C GLY A 513 28.65 15.53 -6.59
N LEU A 514 27.99 16.49 -7.22
CA LEU A 514 28.58 17.71 -7.74
C LEU A 514 27.95 18.96 -7.12
N ASN A 515 28.74 20.02 -7.03
CA ASN A 515 28.21 21.37 -6.81
C ASN A 515 27.87 22.03 -8.16
N ARG A 516 26.86 22.88 -8.16
CA ARG A 516 26.39 23.61 -9.33
C ARG A 516 26.11 25.06 -8.96
N LEU A 517 26.54 26.00 -9.78
CA LEU A 517 26.22 27.41 -9.69
C LEU A 517 25.78 27.94 -11.05
N ASN A 518 24.73 28.75 -11.09
CA ASN A 518 24.26 29.44 -12.28
C ASN A 518 24.84 30.85 -12.33
N GLY A 519 25.15 31.33 -13.53
CA GLY A 519 25.68 32.66 -13.76
C GLY A 519 25.82 32.99 -15.22
N THR A 520 26.75 33.90 -15.53
CA THR A 520 27.04 34.39 -16.87
C THR A 520 28.56 34.34 -17.13
N ILE A 521 28.94 34.15 -18.39
CA ILE A 521 30.33 34.23 -18.81
C ILE A 521 30.61 35.69 -19.20
N GLU A 522 31.59 36.33 -18.55
CA GLU A 522 32.02 37.68 -18.88
C GLU A 522 33.13 37.69 -19.95
N SER A 523 34.09 36.79 -19.84
CA SER A 523 35.22 36.70 -20.78
C SER A 523 35.80 35.29 -20.80
N VAL A 524 36.49 34.98 -21.89
CA VAL A 524 37.29 33.74 -22.04
C VAL A 524 38.69 34.15 -22.42
N ASP A 525 39.68 33.62 -21.72
CA ASP A 525 41.08 33.88 -22.02
C ASP A 525 41.65 32.99 -23.14
N SER A 526 42.88 33.29 -23.58
CA SER A 526 43.57 32.54 -24.65
C SER A 526 43.86 31.08 -24.30
N ASP A 527 43.84 30.73 -23.03
CA ASP A 527 44.13 29.39 -22.50
C ASP A 527 42.86 28.56 -22.26
N GLY A 528 41.69 29.12 -22.63
CA GLY A 528 40.37 28.46 -22.51
C GLY A 528 39.74 28.53 -21.14
N TYR A 529 40.21 29.41 -20.25
CA TYR A 529 39.54 29.67 -18.98
C TYR A 529 38.51 30.78 -19.16
N ALA A 530 37.30 30.49 -18.64
CA ALA A 530 36.21 31.45 -18.60
C ALA A 530 36.18 32.18 -17.26
N VAL A 531 35.91 33.49 -17.28
CA VAL A 531 35.50 34.24 -16.11
C VAL A 531 33.99 34.12 -16.02
N PHE A 532 33.54 33.33 -15.04
CA PHE A 532 32.14 33.04 -14.76
C PHE A 532 31.69 33.85 -13.56
N THR A 533 30.68 34.70 -13.74
CA THR A 533 30.16 35.57 -12.69
C THR A 533 28.84 35.03 -12.15
N THR A 534 28.79 34.84 -10.85
CA THR A 534 27.58 34.46 -10.11
C THR A 534 27.46 35.30 -8.84
N ASN A 535 26.28 35.87 -8.57
CA ASN A 535 26.02 36.69 -7.38
C ASN A 535 27.09 37.78 -7.13
N ASN A 536 27.53 38.51 -8.17
CA ASN A 536 28.61 39.51 -8.16
C ASN A 536 29.96 38.95 -7.70
N GLN A 537 30.26 37.70 -7.93
CA GLN A 537 31.51 37.04 -7.62
C GLN A 537 32.06 36.34 -8.86
N ASP A 538 33.34 36.54 -9.14
CA ASP A 538 34.00 35.96 -10.30
C ASP A 538 34.69 34.65 -9.93
N ILE A 539 34.38 33.63 -10.69
CA ILE A 539 34.95 32.30 -10.57
C ILE A 539 35.62 31.97 -11.90
N HIS A 540 36.89 31.60 -11.85
CA HIS A 540 37.60 31.12 -13.04
C HIS A 540 37.37 29.62 -13.21
N GLY A 541 37.09 29.18 -14.42
CA GLY A 541 36.91 27.77 -14.75
C GLY A 541 37.18 27.45 -16.21
N VAL A 542 37.35 26.19 -16.51
CA VAL A 542 37.61 25.71 -17.88
C VAL A 542 36.30 25.70 -18.64
N LEU A 543 36.24 26.38 -19.79
CA LEU A 543 35.09 26.37 -20.68
C LEU A 543 34.96 25.02 -21.37
N GLU A 544 33.82 24.38 -21.25
CA GLU A 544 33.52 23.07 -21.87
C GLU A 544 32.35 23.18 -22.84
N ILE A 545 32.31 22.29 -23.83
CA ILE A 545 31.20 22.21 -24.78
C ILE A 545 30.01 21.55 -24.08
N THR A 546 28.86 22.23 -24.09
CA THR A 546 27.63 21.69 -23.51
C THR A 546 27.11 20.51 -24.35
N PRO A 547 26.88 19.32 -23.75
CA PRO A 547 26.26 18.20 -24.45
C PRO A 547 24.87 18.56 -24.96
N SER A 548 24.58 18.22 -26.21
CA SER A 548 23.29 18.55 -26.89
C SER A 548 22.03 18.10 -26.17
N ALA A 549 22.14 17.15 -25.26
CA ALA A 549 21.01 16.60 -24.51
C ALA A 549 20.65 17.36 -23.22
N ALA A 550 21.52 18.28 -22.76
CA ALA A 550 21.32 18.99 -21.49
C ALA A 550 20.40 20.21 -21.59
N ILE A 551 19.99 20.60 -22.80
CA ILE A 551 19.17 21.79 -23.04
C ILE A 551 17.80 21.37 -23.55
N SER A 552 16.74 21.52 -22.73
CA SER A 552 15.36 21.54 -23.26
C SER A 552 15.04 22.96 -23.68
N GLU A 553 14.67 23.14 -24.96
CA GLU A 553 14.16 24.41 -25.52
C GLU A 553 12.82 24.82 -24.85
N SER A 554 12.82 25.24 -23.60
CA SER A 554 11.57 25.62 -22.93
C SER A 554 11.48 27.08 -22.45
N ASP A 555 12.47 27.94 -22.71
CA ASP A 555 12.33 29.37 -22.46
C ASP A 555 12.78 30.20 -23.67
N GLY A 556 11.85 30.34 -24.63
CA GLY A 556 11.96 31.32 -25.70
C GLY A 556 11.75 32.74 -25.21
N GLN A 557 12.69 33.27 -24.45
CA GLN A 557 12.91 34.72 -24.37
C GLN A 557 14.40 34.97 -24.55
N GLU A 558 14.79 35.21 -25.80
CA GLU A 558 16.04 35.86 -26.14
C GLU A 558 16.10 37.24 -25.47
N LEU A 559 16.77 37.29 -24.32
CA LEU A 559 17.35 38.55 -23.85
C LEU A 559 18.75 38.63 -24.44
N ALA A 560 18.90 39.44 -25.48
CA ALA A 560 20.15 39.72 -26.14
C ALA A 560 21.17 40.30 -25.15
N GLY A 561 22.33 39.63 -24.93
CA GLY A 561 23.52 40.26 -24.37
C GLY A 561 24.31 39.51 -23.33
N GLU A 562 23.78 38.57 -22.58
CA GLU A 562 24.53 37.84 -21.54
C GLU A 562 24.47 36.32 -21.79
N SER A 563 25.66 35.70 -22.01
CA SER A 563 25.77 34.25 -22.20
C SER A 563 25.54 33.54 -20.86
N ARG A 564 24.32 33.01 -20.63
CA ARG A 564 24.02 32.19 -19.44
C ARG A 564 24.92 30.96 -19.41
N ALA A 565 25.40 30.61 -18.24
CA ALA A 565 26.27 29.45 -18.06
C ALA A 565 26.02 28.78 -16.68
N THR A 566 26.50 27.55 -16.59
CA THR A 566 26.51 26.79 -15.34
C THR A 566 27.93 26.34 -15.03
N ALA A 567 28.43 26.65 -13.85
CA ALA A 567 29.67 26.13 -13.31
C ALA A 567 29.41 24.86 -12.47
N VAL A 568 30.17 23.81 -12.73
CA VAL A 568 30.05 22.50 -12.07
C VAL A 568 31.40 22.08 -11.53
N PHE A 569 31.46 21.62 -10.29
CA PHE A 569 32.69 21.20 -9.62
C PHE A 569 32.41 20.19 -8.49
N SER A 570 33.44 19.40 -8.14
CA SER A 570 33.31 18.44 -7.04
C SER A 570 33.32 19.13 -5.67
N PRO A 571 32.45 18.70 -4.71
CA PRO A 571 32.53 19.13 -3.32
C PRO A 571 33.92 18.95 -2.70
N HIS A 572 34.63 17.89 -3.07
CA HIS A 572 35.95 17.56 -2.55
C HIS A 572 37.09 18.49 -3.06
N ASP A 573 36.87 19.25 -4.13
CA ASP A 573 37.82 20.21 -4.66
C ASP A 573 37.68 21.59 -4.00
N VAL A 574 36.67 21.78 -3.11
CA VAL A 574 36.41 23.03 -2.41
C VAL A 574 37.01 22.98 -1.01
N GLN A 575 37.73 24.03 -0.64
CA GLN A 575 38.30 24.23 0.71
C GLN A 575 37.52 25.35 1.43
N LEU A 576 37.01 25.06 2.63
CA LEU A 576 36.29 26.01 3.47
C LEU A 576 37.25 26.75 4.40
N HIS A 577 37.20 28.09 4.41
CA HIS A 577 37.95 28.95 5.31
C HIS A 577 37.00 29.78 6.18
N LEU A 578 37.24 29.77 7.49
CA LEU A 578 36.39 30.49 8.49
C LEU A 578 36.89 31.93 8.74
N THR A 579 38.04 32.29 8.22
CA THR A 579 38.67 33.63 8.35
C THR A 579 39.16 34.07 7.00
N HIS A 580 39.07 35.38 6.73
CA HIS A 580 39.65 35.96 5.50
C HIS A 580 41.14 35.67 5.40
N GLN A 581 41.50 34.80 4.46
CA GLN A 581 42.90 34.61 4.07
C GLN A 581 43.28 35.62 2.99
N LYS A 582 44.58 36.00 2.95
CA LYS A 582 45.12 36.77 1.83
C LYS A 582 44.84 36.04 0.52
N GLN A 583 44.20 36.73 -0.40
CA GLN A 583 43.85 36.25 -1.72
C GLN A 583 45.06 35.64 -2.40
N ASP A 584 45.07 34.33 -2.61
CA ASP A 584 46.03 33.65 -3.46
C ASP A 584 45.53 33.84 -4.90
N SER A 585 46.29 34.58 -5.71
CA SER A 585 45.93 34.98 -7.08
C SER A 585 45.71 33.79 -8.04
N LEU A 586 45.95 32.57 -7.56
CA LEU A 586 45.81 31.32 -8.31
C LEU A 586 44.55 30.53 -8.00
N ARG A 587 43.69 31.00 -7.09
CA ARG A 587 42.46 30.29 -6.68
C ARG A 587 41.22 31.17 -6.82
N SER A 588 40.13 30.60 -7.29
CA SER A 588 38.80 31.23 -7.26
C SER A 588 38.24 31.22 -5.85
N THR A 589 37.72 32.35 -5.39
CA THR A 589 37.16 32.51 -4.04
C THR A 589 35.67 32.76 -4.14
N ILE A 590 34.88 31.94 -3.44
CA ILE A 590 33.41 32.02 -3.34
C ILE A 590 33.04 32.38 -1.90
N ARG A 591 32.29 33.46 -1.71
CA ARG A 591 31.80 33.88 -0.39
C ARG A 591 30.33 33.43 -0.21
N GLY A 592 30.04 32.91 0.98
CA GLY A 592 28.72 32.48 1.30
C GLY A 592 28.47 32.41 2.81
N THR A 593 27.28 31.99 3.19
CA THR A 593 26.90 31.77 4.59
C THR A 593 26.61 30.31 4.85
N ILE A 594 27.00 29.80 6.02
CA ILE A 594 26.70 28.43 6.40
C ILE A 594 25.18 28.29 6.58
N TYR A 595 24.58 27.44 5.75
CA TYR A 595 23.13 27.15 5.80
C TYR A 595 22.81 25.97 6.72
N SER A 596 23.58 24.88 6.64
CA SER A 596 23.42 23.73 7.51
C SER A 596 24.71 22.92 7.62
N VAL A 597 24.83 22.20 8.74
CA VAL A 597 25.92 21.25 8.98
C VAL A 597 25.29 19.90 9.33
N SER A 598 25.71 18.86 8.66
CA SER A 598 25.23 17.48 8.89
C SER A 598 26.41 16.52 8.91
N ALA A 599 26.27 15.39 9.60
CA ALA A 599 27.28 14.33 9.58
C ALA A 599 27.15 13.54 8.27
N ASP A 600 28.23 13.44 7.52
CA ASP A 600 28.33 12.57 6.35
C ASP A 600 28.90 11.20 6.74
N SER A 601 29.86 11.18 7.68
CA SER A 601 30.42 9.99 8.32
C SER A 601 30.87 10.31 9.74
N LEU A 602 31.43 9.32 10.45
CA LEU A 602 32.03 9.55 11.78
C LEU A 602 33.24 10.49 11.74
N THR A 603 33.86 10.67 10.58
CA THR A 603 35.07 11.46 10.40
C THR A 603 34.92 12.69 9.51
N GLN A 604 33.74 12.84 8.86
CA GLN A 604 33.48 13.94 7.94
C GLN A 604 32.09 14.56 8.22
N LEU A 605 32.05 15.90 8.13
CA LEU A 605 30.82 16.69 8.13
C LEU A 605 30.58 17.21 6.71
N ARG A 606 29.32 17.32 6.36
CA ARG A 606 28.81 17.98 5.15
C ARG A 606 28.36 19.37 5.56
N VAL A 607 29.06 20.39 5.09
CA VAL A 607 28.71 21.80 5.31
C VAL A 607 28.04 22.31 4.05
N CYS A 608 26.78 22.76 4.16
CA CYS A 608 26.08 23.42 3.08
C CYS A 608 26.29 24.93 3.22
N VAL A 609 26.85 25.55 2.21
CA VAL A 609 27.13 27.01 2.14
C VAL A 609 26.19 27.63 1.12
N ARG A 610 25.47 28.67 1.52
CA ARG A 610 24.58 29.43 0.64
C ARG A 610 25.38 30.51 -0.09
N VAL A 611 25.30 30.50 -1.40
CA VAL A 611 25.90 31.48 -2.31
C VAL A 611 24.76 32.11 -3.12
N GLY A 612 24.29 33.28 -2.71
CA GLY A 612 23.05 33.86 -3.23
C GLY A 612 21.84 32.95 -2.97
N ASP A 613 21.15 32.53 -4.02
CA ASP A 613 19.99 31.61 -3.94
C ASP A 613 20.37 30.14 -4.04
N GLU A 614 21.63 29.83 -4.30
CA GLU A 614 22.12 28.45 -4.51
C GLU A 614 22.88 27.91 -3.29
N LEU A 615 22.99 26.59 -3.22
CA LEU A 615 23.70 25.88 -2.15
C LEU A 615 24.85 25.08 -2.74
N ILE A 616 26.05 25.24 -2.17
CA ILE A 616 27.19 24.37 -2.41
C ILE A 616 27.47 23.52 -1.18
N THR A 617 27.93 22.30 -1.42
CA THR A 617 28.31 21.34 -0.38
C THR A 617 29.82 21.29 -0.28
N VAL A 618 30.34 21.35 0.95
CA VAL A 618 31.80 21.26 1.23
C VAL A 618 31.99 20.20 2.32
N PRO A 619 32.73 19.11 2.08
CA PRO A 619 33.11 18.16 3.10
C PRO A 619 34.23 18.74 3.98
N VAL A 620 34.01 18.72 5.31
CA VAL A 620 34.99 19.20 6.29
C VAL A 620 35.33 18.09 7.27
N PRO A 621 36.60 17.84 7.62
CA PRO A 621 36.96 16.88 8.65
C PRO A 621 36.29 17.22 9.98
N ALA A 622 35.74 16.21 10.67
CA ALA A 622 35.00 16.42 11.90
C ALA A 622 35.84 17.08 13.01
N SER A 623 37.15 16.81 13.06
CA SER A 623 38.07 17.42 13.99
C SER A 623 38.18 18.93 13.84
N GLU A 624 38.30 19.41 12.62
CA GLU A 624 38.37 20.86 12.29
C GLU A 624 37.03 21.54 12.58
N ALA A 625 35.90 20.88 12.27
CA ALA A 625 34.59 21.41 12.51
C ALA A 625 34.27 21.62 14.01
N ILE A 626 34.73 20.72 14.88
CA ILE A 626 34.54 20.84 16.34
C ILE A 626 35.31 22.04 16.87
N TYR A 627 36.54 22.31 16.42
CA TYR A 627 37.34 23.43 16.89
C TYR A 627 36.95 24.76 16.24
N ALA A 628 36.37 24.75 15.05
CA ALA A 628 36.03 25.95 14.30
C ALA A 628 34.70 26.59 14.69
N SER A 629 33.91 26.02 15.59
CA SER A 629 32.60 26.53 16.04
C SER A 629 31.70 26.89 14.86
N LEU A 630 31.39 25.93 13.99
CA LEU A 630 30.54 26.10 12.81
C LEU A 630 29.11 26.48 13.23
N GLU A 631 28.84 27.77 13.36
CA GLU A 631 27.51 28.29 13.65
C GLU A 631 26.77 28.56 12.35
N SER A 632 25.47 28.26 12.32
CA SER A 632 24.62 28.63 11.20
C SER A 632 24.63 30.16 11.01
N LEU A 633 24.58 30.60 9.75
CA LEU A 633 24.64 32.02 9.33
C LEU A 633 26.02 32.71 9.47
N LYS A 634 27.10 31.98 9.74
CA LYS A 634 28.45 32.54 9.72
C LYS A 634 28.91 32.70 8.29
N GLU A 635 29.43 33.90 7.95
CA GLU A 635 30.10 34.12 6.64
C GLU A 635 31.37 33.32 6.55
N VAL A 636 31.55 32.69 5.40
CA VAL A 636 32.69 31.84 5.11
C VAL A 636 33.20 32.09 3.69
N GLU A 637 34.48 31.83 3.49
CA GLU A 637 35.11 31.83 2.18
C GLU A 637 35.43 30.39 1.76
N CYS A 638 35.05 30.06 0.54
CA CYS A 638 35.37 28.78 -0.11
C CYS A 638 36.36 29.03 -1.23
N THR A 639 37.46 28.31 -1.27
CA THR A 639 38.43 28.41 -2.36
C THR A 639 38.46 27.15 -3.21
N ILE A 640 38.59 27.31 -4.51
CA ILE A 640 38.65 26.22 -5.47
C ILE A 640 39.73 26.51 -6.54
N ASP A 641 40.40 25.44 -7.02
CA ASP A 641 41.30 25.51 -8.13
C ASP A 641 40.53 25.70 -9.45
N PRO A 642 40.81 26.75 -10.25
CA PRO A 642 40.12 26.99 -11.52
C PRO A 642 40.14 25.79 -12.48
N SER A 643 41.20 24.99 -12.49
CA SER A 643 41.29 23.79 -13.32
C SER A 643 40.27 22.69 -12.97
N LYS A 644 39.63 22.77 -11.80
CA LYS A 644 38.60 21.84 -11.29
C LYS A 644 37.18 22.32 -11.52
N VAL A 645 37.02 23.56 -11.96
CA VAL A 645 35.71 24.13 -12.30
C VAL A 645 35.47 23.95 -13.79
N ARG A 646 34.32 23.34 -14.13
CA ARG A 646 33.86 23.21 -15.53
C ARG A 646 32.70 24.18 -15.74
N VAL A 647 32.85 25.03 -16.77
CA VAL A 647 31.85 26.05 -17.12
C VAL A 647 31.18 25.64 -18.44
N TYR A 648 29.86 25.49 -18.41
CA TYR A 648 29.07 25.12 -19.58
C TYR A 648 28.15 26.26 -19.97
N GLN A 649 28.24 26.70 -21.23
CA GLN A 649 27.41 27.76 -21.80
C GLN A 649 26.08 27.16 -22.28
N HIS A 650 24.96 27.88 -22.00
CA HIS A 650 23.61 27.49 -22.40
C HIS A 650 23.16 28.24 -23.63
#